data_22a8b507fa7193c5835505ced7359fb6
#
_entry.id   22a8b507fa7193c5835505ced7359fb6
#
_cell.length_a   1.000
_cell.length_b   1.000
_cell.length_c   1.000
_cell.angle_alpha   90.00
_cell.angle_beta   90.00
_cell.angle_gamma   90.00
#
_symmetry.space_group_name_H-M   'P 1'
#
loop_
_entity.id
_entity.type
_entity.pdbx_description
1 polymer ?
#
loop_
_entity_poly.entity_id
_entity_poly.type
_entity_poly.pdbx_seq_one_letter_code
_entity_poly.pdbx_strand_id
1 'polypeptide(L)'
;MRSWQTLLCALALAGAASTARAGPAADRQAALELLGRGTSAFDVGDVLGATRHWTEAIRLCRLANAPKLEVEALGRRGEAYRVEGQFRQASEDLTAALARAQASGDEPLIAASSGALGNLAFMSRRTAAAEPLLLDSQARARRLGDAAVAGAGANDLGNLYAATGRAQQAAQSYAAAVQGAEAAGDSALAATAETNAARLALDGKDPARAAALLRSATGRLVRMPPGYQVALALTAAGTAGLADGQPLPAQLADISRQAFEAAAATAGRLGNAALGSLAIGGLGHLEERTGRLEQASRLTGQALFRAQQASAPDIAFRWEWQQARIDRTLGRDDAALAGFRRAVAGLQSVRQDIPLEYRNGKSSFQSSFGPLYTQFADLLLRRARQDRRNAAALIREVRETLEGLKRAELQDYFRDSCVADLEAKQRGIEIVAPDTAVVYPVILPDRLELLVSVGEDYRQVVVPITEARLRAEVEQFRLLLERRSTNEFLVPAQRLYDLIARPIEAALAGRKVTTLVIVPDGVLRTVPFAALHDGQHFLVERYALATVPGLRLVDPRPLTPGTSRTFAAGLSQSRQGFPSLPNVPSELEEVHQLQGGTSLLDGAFLRARFARDLRNVDYSVVHIASHGQFGSDPSQTFVLAYDGRLNLDDLENSIKLGRFRDPGLELLVLDACQTAAGDDQAALGLAGLALKAGARSALATLWSVSDQASGPLMVDFYRQLQGRTVSKARALQAAQRDMLADPLLSHPAYWAPFLLIGNWL
;
A
#
# COMPACT_ATOMS: atom_id res chain seq x y z
N MET A 1 -59.26 -17.28 -23.08
CA MET A 1 -58.03 -17.59 -23.86
C MET A 1 -58.36 -17.44 -25.35
N ARG A 2 -58.05 -16.34 -25.97
CA ARG A 2 -58.11 -15.93 -27.40
C ARG A 2 -58.53 -14.46 -27.43
N SER A 3 -57.59 -13.53 -27.17
CA SER A 3 -57.74 -12.09 -27.54
C SER A 3 -56.50 -11.23 -27.32
N TRP A 4 -55.28 -11.81 -27.33
CA TRP A 4 -53.99 -11.08 -27.17
C TRP A 4 -53.00 -11.29 -28.32
N GLN A 5 -53.36 -11.94 -29.43
CA GLN A 5 -52.44 -12.20 -30.56
C GLN A 5 -52.69 -11.31 -31.80
N THR A 6 -53.65 -10.37 -31.78
CA THR A 6 -53.98 -9.52 -32.93
C THR A 6 -53.56 -8.06 -32.78
N LEU A 7 -52.89 -7.67 -31.66
CA LEU A 7 -52.45 -6.26 -31.46
C LEU A 7 -50.94 -6.06 -31.64
N LEU A 8 -50.16 -7.10 -31.92
CA LEU A 8 -48.70 -7.03 -32.12
C LEU A 8 -48.23 -7.02 -33.57
N CYS A 9 -49.13 -7.17 -34.54
CA CYS A 9 -48.79 -7.11 -35.98
C CYS A 9 -49.11 -5.77 -36.68
N ALA A 10 -49.75 -4.80 -35.99
CA ALA A 10 -50.09 -3.51 -36.58
C ALA A 10 -49.14 -2.35 -36.19
N LEU A 11 -48.15 -2.58 -35.34
CA LEU A 11 -47.14 -1.59 -34.96
C LEU A 11 -45.75 -1.82 -35.56
N ALA A 12 -45.59 -2.83 -36.42
CA ALA A 12 -44.34 -3.16 -37.11
C ALA A 12 -44.18 -2.59 -38.51
N LEU A 13 -45.14 -1.78 -39.00
CA LEU A 13 -45.12 -1.24 -40.37
C LEU A 13 -45.18 0.30 -40.49
N ALA A 14 -45.00 1.03 -39.42
CA ALA A 14 -44.96 2.49 -39.47
C ALA A 14 -43.76 3.07 -38.72
N GLY A 15 -42.54 2.67 -39.08
CA GLY A 15 -41.32 3.10 -38.42
C GLY A 15 -40.03 2.85 -39.19
N ALA A 16 -40.12 2.53 -40.46
CA ALA A 16 -38.98 2.63 -41.35
C ALA A 16 -38.85 4.10 -41.86
N ALA A 17 -38.73 5.04 -40.90
CA ALA A 17 -38.06 6.29 -41.21
C ALA A 17 -36.61 5.93 -41.52
N SER A 18 -36.23 5.96 -42.79
CA SER A 18 -34.84 5.93 -43.23
C SER A 18 -34.11 7.04 -42.49
N THR A 19 -33.41 6.69 -41.41
CA THR A 19 -32.36 7.54 -40.89
C THR A 19 -31.32 7.58 -42.02
N ALA A 20 -31.42 8.60 -42.86
CA ALA A 20 -30.36 8.95 -43.77
C ALA A 20 -29.08 9.04 -42.92
N ARG A 21 -28.17 8.11 -43.13
CA ARG A 21 -26.90 8.07 -42.42
C ARG A 21 -26.23 9.40 -42.72
N ALA A 22 -26.00 10.22 -41.68
CA ALA A 22 -25.28 11.47 -41.84
C ALA A 22 -23.96 11.14 -42.54
N GLY A 23 -23.60 11.87 -43.59
CA GLY A 23 -22.36 11.59 -44.33
C GLY A 23 -21.14 11.86 -43.46
N PRO A 24 -19.96 11.34 -43.82
CA PRO A 24 -18.73 11.46 -42.98
C PRO A 24 -18.39 12.90 -42.57
N ALA A 25 -18.75 13.90 -43.37
CA ALA A 25 -18.55 15.31 -43.02
C ALA A 25 -19.48 15.78 -41.89
N ALA A 26 -20.75 15.33 -41.91
CA ALA A 26 -21.70 15.65 -40.85
C ALA A 26 -21.35 14.94 -39.53
N ASP A 27 -20.91 13.68 -39.61
CA ASP A 27 -20.42 12.92 -38.44
C ASP A 27 -19.17 13.60 -37.83
N ARG A 28 -18.24 14.09 -38.65
CA ARG A 28 -17.07 14.85 -38.23
C ARG A 28 -17.45 16.15 -37.52
N GLN A 29 -18.40 16.90 -38.06
CA GLN A 29 -18.87 18.15 -37.47
C GLN A 29 -19.55 17.88 -36.09
N ALA A 30 -20.41 16.87 -36.02
CA ALA A 30 -21.06 16.47 -34.77
C ALA A 30 -20.04 16.00 -33.73
N ALA A 31 -18.98 15.31 -34.14
CA ALA A 31 -17.90 14.91 -33.24
C ALA A 31 -17.18 16.14 -32.64
N LEU A 32 -16.89 17.17 -33.43
CA LEU A 32 -16.28 18.42 -32.96
C LEU A 32 -17.18 19.15 -31.96
N GLU A 33 -18.49 19.21 -32.20
CA GLU A 33 -19.43 19.81 -31.27
C GLU A 33 -19.48 19.03 -29.92
N LEU A 34 -19.48 17.70 -29.99
CA LEU A 34 -19.45 16.87 -28.77
C LEU A 34 -18.12 16.97 -28.02
N LEU A 35 -17.00 17.10 -28.74
CA LEU A 35 -15.71 17.40 -28.08
C LEU A 35 -15.79 18.70 -27.27
N GLY A 36 -16.33 19.77 -27.87
CA GLY A 36 -16.54 21.05 -27.20
C GLY A 36 -17.48 20.96 -26.01
N ARG A 37 -18.63 20.26 -26.14
CA ARG A 37 -19.58 20.06 -25.05
C ARG A 37 -18.96 19.24 -23.89
N GLY A 38 -18.17 18.21 -24.21
CA GLY A 38 -17.44 17.43 -23.23
C GLY A 38 -16.45 18.29 -22.45
N THR A 39 -15.72 19.18 -23.14
CA THR A 39 -14.79 20.12 -22.48
C THR A 39 -15.54 21.08 -21.56
N SER A 40 -16.64 21.69 -22.04
CA SER A 40 -17.44 22.59 -21.21
C SER A 40 -18.02 21.90 -19.97
N ALA A 41 -18.47 20.64 -20.09
CA ALA A 41 -18.95 19.85 -18.95
C ALA A 41 -17.81 19.58 -17.96
N PHE A 42 -16.62 19.24 -18.44
CA PHE A 42 -15.43 19.00 -17.61
C PHE A 42 -14.98 20.27 -16.88
N ASP A 43 -15.02 21.42 -17.51
CA ASP A 43 -14.62 22.72 -16.96
C ASP A 43 -15.51 23.16 -15.78
N VAL A 44 -16.76 22.69 -15.72
CA VAL A 44 -17.64 22.93 -14.58
C VAL A 44 -17.67 21.77 -13.58
N GLY A 45 -16.94 20.68 -13.87
CA GLY A 45 -16.83 19.50 -12.99
C GLY A 45 -17.91 18.44 -13.20
N ASP A 46 -18.67 18.48 -14.30
CA ASP A 46 -19.54 17.37 -14.72
C ASP A 46 -18.73 16.33 -15.50
N VAL A 47 -17.89 15.56 -14.76
CA VAL A 47 -16.98 14.57 -15.36
C VAL A 47 -17.77 13.46 -16.05
N LEU A 48 -18.90 13.05 -15.48
CA LEU A 48 -19.78 12.03 -16.08
C LEU A 48 -20.45 12.51 -17.35
N GLY A 49 -20.88 13.75 -17.42
CA GLY A 49 -21.37 14.38 -18.64
C GLY A 49 -20.29 14.48 -19.73
N ALA A 50 -19.09 14.90 -19.33
CA ALA A 50 -17.94 14.99 -20.20
C ALA A 50 -17.59 13.63 -20.83
N THR A 51 -17.47 12.57 -20.03
CA THR A 51 -17.17 11.21 -20.52
C THR A 51 -18.23 10.67 -21.46
N ARG A 52 -19.52 10.96 -21.22
CA ARG A 52 -20.60 10.61 -22.15
C ARG A 52 -20.45 11.32 -23.49
N HIS A 53 -20.20 12.63 -23.48
CA HIS A 53 -20.02 13.41 -24.72
C HIS A 53 -18.80 12.91 -25.52
N TRP A 54 -17.66 12.66 -24.87
CA TRP A 54 -16.47 12.15 -25.54
C TRP A 54 -16.63 10.71 -26.02
N THR A 55 -17.42 9.88 -25.35
CA THR A 55 -17.74 8.51 -25.82
C THR A 55 -18.47 8.55 -27.15
N GLU A 56 -19.45 9.42 -27.28
CA GLU A 56 -20.18 9.58 -28.51
C GLU A 56 -19.33 10.27 -29.62
N ALA A 57 -18.48 11.24 -29.23
CA ALA A 57 -17.50 11.83 -30.16
C ALA A 57 -16.56 10.77 -30.75
N ILE A 58 -16.00 9.85 -29.94
CA ILE A 58 -15.14 8.74 -30.38
C ILE A 58 -15.88 7.87 -31.42
N ARG A 59 -17.15 7.53 -31.13
CA ARG A 59 -17.97 6.74 -32.06
C ARG A 59 -18.12 7.43 -33.42
N LEU A 60 -18.43 8.73 -33.41
CA LEU A 60 -18.59 9.52 -34.66
C LEU A 60 -17.26 9.71 -35.38
N CYS A 61 -16.15 9.92 -34.68
CA CYS A 61 -14.82 10.02 -35.29
C CYS A 61 -14.45 8.74 -36.05
N ARG A 62 -14.82 7.57 -35.53
CA ARG A 62 -14.63 6.28 -36.24
C ARG A 62 -15.47 6.16 -37.48
N LEU A 63 -16.74 6.58 -37.45
CA LEU A 63 -17.62 6.58 -38.60
C LEU A 63 -17.16 7.56 -39.67
N ALA A 64 -16.66 8.72 -39.26
CA ALA A 64 -16.16 9.76 -40.17
C ALA A 64 -14.73 9.50 -40.66
N ASN A 65 -14.06 8.42 -40.23
CA ASN A 65 -12.65 8.15 -40.50
C ASN A 65 -11.75 9.37 -40.15
N ALA A 66 -11.95 9.95 -38.95
CA ALA A 66 -11.27 11.16 -38.48
C ALA A 66 -10.25 10.83 -37.34
N PRO A 67 -9.11 10.20 -37.67
CA PRO A 67 -8.19 9.64 -36.65
C PRO A 67 -7.61 10.68 -35.71
N LYS A 68 -7.34 11.91 -36.16
CA LYS A 68 -6.82 12.98 -35.31
C LYS A 68 -7.83 13.38 -34.22
N LEU A 69 -9.10 13.54 -34.58
CA LEU A 69 -10.16 13.84 -33.60
C LEU A 69 -10.43 12.66 -32.68
N GLU A 70 -10.30 11.41 -33.16
CA GLU A 70 -10.40 10.22 -32.32
C GLU A 70 -9.32 10.22 -31.23
N VAL A 71 -8.06 10.54 -31.58
CA VAL A 71 -6.94 10.63 -30.61
C VAL A 71 -7.23 11.69 -29.55
N GLU A 72 -7.71 12.87 -29.96
CA GLU A 72 -8.07 13.95 -29.03
C GLU A 72 -9.20 13.53 -28.09
N ALA A 73 -10.26 12.92 -28.60
CA ALA A 73 -11.40 12.46 -27.80
C ALA A 73 -11.01 11.35 -26.81
N LEU A 74 -10.17 10.39 -27.25
CA LEU A 74 -9.62 9.34 -26.40
C LEU A 74 -8.72 9.93 -25.31
N GLY A 75 -7.84 10.88 -25.64
CA GLY A 75 -6.97 11.56 -24.70
C GLY A 75 -7.76 12.29 -23.60
N ARG A 76 -8.79 13.06 -23.98
CA ARG A 76 -9.64 13.80 -23.03
C ARG A 76 -10.47 12.86 -22.14
N ARG A 77 -11.04 11.79 -22.69
CA ARG A 77 -11.80 10.81 -21.90
C ARG A 77 -10.87 10.01 -20.98
N GLY A 78 -9.69 9.63 -21.47
CA GLY A 78 -8.66 8.99 -20.64
C GLY A 78 -8.22 9.85 -19.48
N GLU A 79 -8.07 11.15 -19.68
CA GLU A 79 -7.75 12.11 -18.61
C GLU A 79 -8.90 12.24 -17.61
N ALA A 80 -10.15 12.28 -18.05
CA ALA A 80 -11.30 12.28 -17.15
C ALA A 80 -11.34 11.00 -16.28
N TYR A 81 -11.14 9.83 -16.88
CA TYR A 81 -11.03 8.58 -16.14
C TYR A 81 -9.85 8.58 -15.15
N ARG A 82 -8.72 9.18 -15.51
CA ARG A 82 -7.57 9.34 -14.63
C ARG A 82 -7.92 10.18 -13.40
N VAL A 83 -8.61 11.31 -13.61
CA VAL A 83 -9.05 12.20 -12.52
C VAL A 83 -10.03 11.50 -11.56
N GLU A 84 -10.90 10.62 -12.09
CA GLU A 84 -11.82 9.80 -11.29
C GLU A 84 -11.17 8.56 -10.66
N GLY A 85 -9.87 8.33 -10.85
CA GLY A 85 -9.19 7.14 -10.34
C GLY A 85 -9.51 5.84 -11.10
N GLN A 86 -10.21 5.92 -12.23
CA GLN A 86 -10.56 4.79 -13.09
C GLN A 86 -9.37 4.41 -13.99
N PHE A 87 -8.25 4.01 -13.37
CA PHE A 87 -6.96 3.84 -14.06
C PHE A 87 -6.97 2.80 -15.17
N ARG A 88 -7.82 1.78 -15.08
CA ARG A 88 -7.95 0.77 -16.15
C ARG A 88 -8.53 1.38 -17.42
N GLN A 89 -9.65 2.07 -17.31
CA GLN A 89 -10.31 2.75 -18.44
C GLN A 89 -9.41 3.85 -19.01
N ALA A 90 -8.74 4.62 -18.14
CA ALA A 90 -7.75 5.59 -18.57
C ALA A 90 -6.61 4.94 -19.36
N SER A 91 -6.10 3.78 -18.93
CA SER A 91 -5.03 3.05 -19.61
C SER A 91 -5.46 2.52 -20.99
N GLU A 92 -6.69 2.00 -21.09
CA GLU A 92 -7.26 1.54 -22.36
C GLU A 92 -7.35 2.69 -23.36
N ASP A 93 -7.90 3.84 -22.97
CA ASP A 93 -8.06 5.00 -23.83
C ASP A 93 -6.72 5.64 -24.23
N LEU A 94 -5.82 5.87 -23.26
CA LEU A 94 -4.54 6.52 -23.54
C LEU A 94 -3.59 5.62 -24.36
N THR A 95 -3.65 4.31 -24.18
CA THR A 95 -2.93 3.36 -25.03
C THR A 95 -3.47 3.36 -26.45
N ALA A 96 -4.80 3.39 -26.61
CA ALA A 96 -5.43 3.48 -27.91
C ALA A 96 -5.11 4.82 -28.60
N ALA A 97 -5.10 5.94 -27.85
CA ALA A 97 -4.72 7.26 -28.37
C ALA A 97 -3.28 7.25 -28.92
N LEU A 98 -2.33 6.73 -28.13
CA LEU A 98 -0.93 6.64 -28.57
C LEU A 98 -0.76 5.76 -29.82
N ALA A 99 -1.40 4.58 -29.84
CA ALA A 99 -1.33 3.68 -30.99
C ALA A 99 -1.91 4.32 -32.26
N ARG A 100 -3.02 5.05 -32.16
CA ARG A 100 -3.63 5.80 -33.27
C ARG A 100 -2.76 6.97 -33.74
N ALA A 101 -2.17 7.71 -32.81
CA ALA A 101 -1.24 8.79 -33.13
C ALA A 101 0.00 8.26 -33.87
N GLN A 102 0.57 7.17 -33.41
CA GLN A 102 1.70 6.50 -34.07
C GLN A 102 1.34 6.01 -35.49
N ALA A 103 0.17 5.40 -35.66
CA ALA A 103 -0.30 4.93 -36.98
C ALA A 103 -0.52 6.08 -37.95
N SER A 104 -0.87 7.27 -37.47
CA SER A 104 -1.03 8.48 -38.34
C SER A 104 0.28 9.22 -38.62
N GLY A 105 1.36 8.90 -37.89
CA GLY A 105 2.64 9.62 -37.97
C GLY A 105 2.58 11.06 -37.47
N ASP A 106 1.56 11.44 -36.69
CA ASP A 106 1.35 12.80 -36.19
C ASP A 106 2.20 13.07 -34.96
N GLU A 107 3.39 13.63 -35.12
CA GLU A 107 4.37 13.86 -34.06
C GLU A 107 3.82 14.67 -32.86
N PRO A 108 3.04 15.75 -33.03
CA PRO A 108 2.38 16.44 -31.92
C PRO A 108 1.46 15.54 -31.11
N LEU A 109 0.62 14.73 -31.76
CA LEU A 109 -0.29 13.81 -31.08
C LEU A 109 0.46 12.67 -30.41
N ILE A 110 1.57 12.18 -31.00
CA ILE A 110 2.43 11.18 -30.37
C ILE A 110 3.03 11.75 -29.08
N ALA A 111 3.57 12.99 -29.14
CA ALA A 111 4.16 13.64 -27.97
C ALA A 111 3.14 13.78 -26.83
N ALA A 112 1.94 14.31 -27.11
CA ALA A 112 0.88 14.51 -26.13
C ALA A 112 0.39 13.16 -25.53
N SER A 113 0.14 12.16 -26.39
CA SER A 113 -0.35 10.84 -25.95
C SER A 113 0.70 10.08 -25.14
N SER A 114 2.00 10.16 -25.51
CA SER A 114 3.11 9.58 -24.73
C SER A 114 3.20 10.22 -23.35
N GLY A 115 3.06 11.54 -23.24
CA GLY A 115 3.05 12.27 -21.99
C GLY A 115 1.90 11.85 -21.07
N ALA A 116 0.68 11.82 -21.60
CA ALA A 116 -0.51 11.41 -20.84
C ALA A 116 -0.41 9.96 -20.35
N LEU A 117 0.05 9.04 -21.20
CA LEU A 117 0.27 7.63 -20.81
C LEU A 117 1.41 7.49 -19.80
N GLY A 118 2.47 8.28 -19.93
CA GLY A 118 3.58 8.33 -18.99
C GLY A 118 3.15 8.83 -17.60
N ASN A 119 2.33 9.89 -17.55
CA ASN A 119 1.74 10.39 -16.31
C ASN A 119 0.83 9.32 -15.65
N LEU A 120 -0.04 8.66 -16.42
CA LEU A 120 -0.86 7.57 -15.92
C LEU A 120 -0.01 6.40 -15.41
N ALA A 121 1.06 6.03 -16.11
CA ALA A 121 1.99 4.98 -15.68
C ALA A 121 2.64 5.35 -14.34
N PHE A 122 3.05 6.60 -14.15
CA PHE A 122 3.57 7.11 -12.89
C PHE A 122 2.52 7.01 -11.76
N MET A 123 1.30 7.51 -11.98
CA MET A 123 0.22 7.43 -11.00
C MET A 123 -0.18 5.99 -10.67
N SER A 124 -0.06 5.07 -11.64
CA SER A 124 -0.27 3.64 -11.46
C SER A 124 0.96 2.92 -10.91
N ARG A 125 1.96 3.64 -10.38
CA ARG A 125 3.21 3.11 -9.78
C ARG A 125 4.10 2.30 -10.74
N ARG A 126 3.90 2.42 -12.03
CA ARG A 126 4.76 1.80 -13.05
C ARG A 126 5.89 2.75 -13.43
N THR A 127 6.71 3.16 -12.45
CA THR A 127 7.75 4.20 -12.61
C THR A 127 8.76 3.86 -13.69
N ALA A 128 9.16 2.58 -13.82
CA ALA A 128 10.06 2.11 -14.87
C ALA A 128 9.47 2.27 -16.29
N ALA A 129 8.15 2.18 -16.44
CA ALA A 129 7.45 2.42 -17.70
C ALA A 129 7.15 3.90 -17.93
N ALA A 130 6.99 4.68 -16.86
CA ALA A 130 6.65 6.10 -16.93
C ALA A 130 7.81 6.96 -17.47
N GLU A 131 9.02 6.75 -16.95
CA GLU A 131 10.17 7.60 -17.29
C GLU A 131 10.48 7.65 -18.78
N PRO A 132 10.60 6.54 -19.53
CA PRO A 132 10.86 6.59 -20.96
C PRO A 132 9.74 7.26 -21.77
N LEU A 133 8.48 7.09 -21.39
CA LEU A 133 7.35 7.73 -22.04
C LEU A 133 7.37 9.25 -21.86
N LEU A 134 7.66 9.72 -20.64
CA LEU A 134 7.74 11.15 -20.32
C LEU A 134 8.95 11.81 -21.02
N LEU A 135 10.09 11.12 -21.05
CA LEU A 135 11.28 11.61 -21.76
C LEU A 135 11.06 11.69 -23.28
N ASP A 136 10.41 10.69 -23.90
CA ASP A 136 10.07 10.70 -25.32
C ASP A 136 9.11 11.85 -25.64
N SER A 137 8.05 12.02 -24.85
CA SER A 137 7.10 13.13 -24.96
C SER A 137 7.82 14.49 -24.94
N GLN A 138 8.65 14.72 -23.91
CA GLN A 138 9.37 15.98 -23.75
C GLN A 138 10.37 16.23 -24.90
N ALA A 139 11.08 15.21 -25.35
CA ALA A 139 12.05 15.33 -26.44
C ALA A 139 11.36 15.67 -27.76
N ARG A 140 10.21 15.05 -28.06
CA ARG A 140 9.39 15.37 -29.25
C ARG A 140 8.85 16.80 -29.17
N ALA A 141 8.22 17.16 -28.05
CA ALA A 141 7.65 18.48 -27.85
C ALA A 141 8.69 19.61 -28.04
N ARG A 142 9.91 19.42 -27.50
CA ARG A 142 11.01 20.37 -27.70
C ARG A 142 11.45 20.51 -29.18
N ARG A 143 11.53 19.40 -29.93
CA ARG A 143 11.85 19.44 -31.36
C ARG A 143 10.79 20.15 -32.18
N LEU A 144 9.52 20.01 -31.76
CA LEU A 144 8.39 20.65 -32.42
C LEU A 144 8.18 22.12 -32.02
N GLY A 145 8.87 22.59 -30.99
CA GLY A 145 8.65 23.91 -30.41
C GLY A 145 7.33 24.01 -29.63
N ASP A 146 6.72 22.86 -29.25
CA ASP A 146 5.49 22.83 -28.46
C ASP A 146 5.81 23.05 -26.97
N ALA A 147 5.75 24.30 -26.56
CA ALA A 147 6.06 24.73 -25.20
C ALA A 147 5.06 24.17 -24.16
N ALA A 148 3.78 23.98 -24.56
CA ALA A 148 2.74 23.47 -23.66
C ALA A 148 3.01 22.01 -23.29
N VAL A 149 3.19 21.14 -24.29
CA VAL A 149 3.48 19.73 -24.08
C VAL A 149 4.85 19.51 -23.41
N ALA A 150 5.87 20.34 -23.79
CA ALA A 150 7.18 20.30 -23.16
C ALA A 150 7.13 20.69 -21.68
N GLY A 151 6.32 21.71 -21.32
CA GLY A 151 6.10 22.13 -19.95
C GLY A 151 5.35 21.11 -19.11
N ALA A 152 4.28 20.50 -19.65
CA ALA A 152 3.54 19.45 -19.00
C ALA A 152 4.42 18.20 -18.73
N GLY A 153 5.17 17.74 -19.74
CA GLY A 153 6.12 16.63 -19.59
C GLY A 153 7.22 16.93 -18.58
N ALA A 154 7.69 18.18 -18.49
CA ALA A 154 8.65 18.60 -17.47
C ALA A 154 8.05 18.55 -16.05
N ASN A 155 6.79 18.98 -15.86
CA ASN A 155 6.10 18.87 -14.57
C ASN A 155 5.96 17.40 -14.15
N ASP A 156 5.59 16.52 -15.06
CA ASP A 156 5.40 15.09 -14.77
C ASP A 156 6.71 14.37 -14.48
N LEU A 157 7.79 14.71 -15.19
CA LEU A 157 9.15 14.27 -14.84
C LEU A 157 9.57 14.80 -13.47
N GLY A 158 9.23 16.03 -13.13
CA GLY A 158 9.46 16.60 -11.81
C GLY A 158 8.78 15.79 -10.71
N ASN A 159 7.52 15.41 -10.91
CA ASN A 159 6.77 14.55 -9.98
C ASN A 159 7.42 13.16 -9.82
N LEU A 160 7.82 12.54 -10.94
CA LEU A 160 8.50 11.25 -10.94
C LEU A 160 9.86 11.32 -10.21
N TYR A 161 10.66 12.35 -10.49
CA TYR A 161 11.95 12.53 -9.83
C TYR A 161 11.82 12.83 -8.33
N ALA A 162 10.86 13.64 -7.93
CA ALA A 162 10.55 13.88 -6.52
C ALA A 162 10.16 12.60 -5.81
N ALA A 163 9.26 11.81 -6.40
CA ALA A 163 8.81 10.53 -5.83
C ALA A 163 9.94 9.47 -5.73
N THR A 164 10.95 9.55 -6.58
CA THR A 164 12.11 8.63 -6.60
C THR A 164 13.34 9.17 -5.86
N GLY A 165 13.20 10.27 -5.08
CA GLY A 165 14.28 10.85 -4.28
C GLY A 165 15.32 11.63 -5.06
N ARG A 166 15.11 11.88 -6.36
CA ARG A 166 15.99 12.64 -7.26
C ARG A 166 15.70 14.14 -7.17
N ALA A 167 15.85 14.73 -5.97
CA ALA A 167 15.39 16.09 -5.64
C ALA A 167 15.96 17.19 -6.56
N GLN A 168 17.23 17.09 -6.95
CA GLN A 168 17.85 18.07 -7.84
C GLN A 168 17.24 18.04 -9.24
N GLN A 169 17.01 16.82 -9.80
CA GLN A 169 16.36 16.64 -11.10
C GLN A 169 14.90 17.12 -11.06
N ALA A 170 14.19 16.85 -9.95
CA ALA A 170 12.84 17.34 -9.74
C ALA A 170 12.79 18.88 -9.76
N ALA A 171 13.68 19.55 -9.02
CA ALA A 171 13.73 21.02 -8.98
C ALA A 171 14.00 21.63 -10.37
N GLN A 172 14.93 21.05 -11.14
CA GLN A 172 15.21 21.47 -12.51
C GLN A 172 14.01 21.26 -13.44
N SER A 173 13.33 20.13 -13.30
CA SER A 173 12.15 19.81 -14.11
C SER A 173 10.98 20.74 -13.81
N TYR A 174 10.69 21.04 -12.56
CA TYR A 174 9.65 22.03 -12.22
C TYR A 174 9.99 23.44 -12.72
N ALA A 175 11.25 23.85 -12.64
CA ALA A 175 11.66 25.13 -13.21
C ALA A 175 11.46 25.18 -14.75
N ALA A 176 11.82 24.11 -15.46
CA ALA A 176 11.57 23.97 -16.89
C ALA A 176 10.06 23.93 -17.21
N ALA A 177 9.25 23.32 -16.34
CA ALA A 177 7.80 23.31 -16.48
C ALA A 177 7.19 24.71 -16.40
N VAL A 178 7.63 25.53 -15.42
CA VAL A 178 7.18 26.92 -15.28
C VAL A 178 7.56 27.73 -16.53
N GLN A 179 8.80 27.62 -17.03
CA GLN A 179 9.25 28.30 -18.24
C GLN A 179 8.45 27.90 -19.48
N GLY A 180 8.21 26.57 -19.67
CA GLY A 180 7.41 26.06 -20.77
C GLY A 180 5.96 26.54 -20.71
N ALA A 181 5.36 26.52 -19.51
CA ALA A 181 4.00 26.99 -19.27
C ALA A 181 3.86 28.50 -19.56
N GLU A 182 4.84 29.30 -19.11
CA GLU A 182 4.87 30.76 -19.38
C GLU A 182 5.01 31.05 -20.90
N ALA A 183 5.88 30.31 -21.59
CA ALA A 183 6.03 30.43 -23.05
C ALA A 183 4.76 30.03 -23.81
N ALA A 184 3.98 29.09 -23.26
CA ALA A 184 2.69 28.67 -23.82
C ALA A 184 1.51 29.55 -23.37
N GLY A 185 1.69 30.49 -22.46
CA GLY A 185 0.62 31.27 -21.83
C GLY A 185 -0.27 30.47 -20.90
N ASP A 186 0.15 29.26 -20.45
CA ASP A 186 -0.60 28.36 -19.58
C ASP A 186 -0.33 28.68 -18.10
N SER A 187 -1.10 29.61 -17.55
CA SER A 187 -0.99 30.03 -16.15
C SER A 187 -1.37 28.92 -15.16
N ALA A 188 -2.25 27.96 -15.56
CA ALA A 188 -2.64 26.86 -14.70
C ALA A 188 -1.51 25.85 -14.51
N LEU A 189 -0.84 25.49 -15.61
CA LEU A 189 0.33 24.61 -15.57
C LEU A 189 1.49 25.26 -14.79
N ALA A 190 1.75 26.56 -15.01
CA ALA A 190 2.77 27.30 -14.26
C ALA A 190 2.50 27.25 -12.75
N ALA A 191 1.27 27.53 -12.32
CA ALA A 191 0.87 27.48 -10.92
C ALA A 191 0.96 26.06 -10.33
N THR A 192 0.62 25.03 -11.10
CA THR A 192 0.74 23.62 -10.70
C THR A 192 2.21 23.25 -10.48
N ALA A 193 3.10 23.62 -11.40
CA ALA A 193 4.53 23.36 -11.29
C ALA A 193 5.16 24.12 -10.10
N GLU A 194 4.77 25.38 -9.88
CA GLU A 194 5.18 26.18 -8.71
C GLU A 194 4.70 25.53 -7.40
N THR A 195 3.48 25.01 -7.35
CA THR A 195 2.93 24.29 -6.17
C THR A 195 3.70 23.00 -5.89
N ASN A 196 4.05 22.22 -6.93
CA ASN A 196 4.84 21.01 -6.78
C ASN A 196 6.29 21.33 -6.34
N ALA A 197 6.89 22.38 -6.91
CA ALA A 197 8.20 22.88 -6.47
C ALA A 197 8.20 23.37 -5.02
N ALA A 198 7.08 23.95 -4.56
CA ALA A 198 6.92 24.37 -3.17
C ALA A 198 6.87 23.19 -2.21
N ARG A 199 6.17 22.11 -2.58
CA ARG A 199 6.19 20.85 -1.80
C ARG A 199 7.61 20.29 -1.68
N LEU A 200 8.35 20.26 -2.79
CA LEU A 200 9.76 19.83 -2.79
C LEU A 200 10.63 20.72 -1.89
N ALA A 201 10.39 22.03 -1.87
CA ALA A 201 11.11 22.97 -1.00
C ALA A 201 10.80 22.71 0.49
N LEU A 202 9.54 22.39 0.83
CA LEU A 202 9.14 22.02 2.20
C LEU A 202 9.78 20.70 2.65
N ASP A 203 9.83 19.70 1.77
CA ASP A 203 10.53 18.44 2.03
C ASP A 203 12.03 18.69 2.28
N GLY A 204 12.62 19.67 1.56
CA GLY A 204 13.98 20.15 1.75
C GLY A 204 14.18 21.14 2.92
N LYS A 205 13.13 21.36 3.75
CA LYS A 205 13.14 22.28 4.90
C LYS A 205 13.45 23.75 4.54
N ASP A 206 13.00 24.20 3.38
CA ASP A 206 13.08 25.59 2.90
C ASP A 206 11.68 26.25 2.82
N PRO A 207 11.08 26.64 3.96
CA PRO A 207 9.74 27.24 3.98
C PRO A 207 9.70 28.64 3.32
N ALA A 208 10.82 29.38 3.26
CA ALA A 208 10.85 30.66 2.62
C ALA A 208 10.69 30.58 1.09
N ARG A 209 11.39 29.62 0.47
CA ARG A 209 11.26 29.32 -0.95
C ARG A 209 9.85 28.77 -1.25
N ALA A 210 9.32 27.89 -0.42
CA ALA A 210 7.96 27.39 -0.57
C ALA A 210 6.92 28.51 -0.53
N ALA A 211 7.04 29.44 0.41
CA ALA A 211 6.13 30.59 0.50
C ALA A 211 6.19 31.48 -0.74
N ALA A 212 7.39 31.73 -1.29
CA ALA A 212 7.53 32.50 -2.52
C ALA A 212 6.83 31.84 -3.71
N LEU A 213 7.04 30.52 -3.88
CA LEU A 213 6.42 29.72 -4.95
C LEU A 213 4.88 29.64 -4.81
N LEU A 214 4.37 29.37 -3.60
CA LEU A 214 2.91 29.30 -3.36
C LEU A 214 2.24 30.67 -3.52
N ARG A 215 2.91 31.77 -3.16
CA ARG A 215 2.39 33.11 -3.39
C ARG A 215 2.28 33.41 -4.89
N SER A 216 3.27 33.02 -5.69
CA SER A 216 3.25 33.14 -7.15
C SER A 216 2.11 32.30 -7.73
N ALA A 217 2.02 31.01 -7.39
CA ALA A 217 0.99 30.08 -7.85
C ALA A 217 -0.42 30.61 -7.53
N THR A 218 -0.67 30.97 -6.27
CA THR A 218 -1.97 31.50 -5.84
C THR A 218 -2.30 32.80 -6.57
N GLY A 219 -1.33 33.70 -6.72
CA GLY A 219 -1.51 34.97 -7.43
C GLY A 219 -1.86 34.78 -8.93
N ARG A 220 -1.30 33.75 -9.59
CA ARG A 220 -1.67 33.39 -10.97
C ARG A 220 -3.11 32.88 -11.03
N LEU A 221 -3.45 31.91 -10.18
CA LEU A 221 -4.76 31.22 -10.18
C LEU A 221 -5.92 32.18 -9.85
N VAL A 222 -5.74 33.12 -8.92
CA VAL A 222 -6.77 34.11 -8.57
C VAL A 222 -7.13 35.03 -9.74
N ARG A 223 -6.21 35.27 -10.66
CA ARG A 223 -6.46 36.10 -11.86
C ARG A 223 -7.10 35.33 -13.02
N MET A 224 -7.20 34.01 -12.92
CA MET A 224 -7.84 33.18 -13.96
C MET A 224 -9.37 33.24 -13.88
N PRO A 225 -10.07 33.00 -14.99
CA PRO A 225 -11.51 32.76 -14.96
C PRO A 225 -11.87 31.62 -14.02
N PRO A 226 -13.05 31.69 -13.38
CA PRO A 226 -13.52 30.58 -12.55
C PRO A 226 -13.67 29.29 -13.35
N GLY A 227 -13.07 28.20 -12.86
CA GLY A 227 -13.14 26.90 -13.48
C GLY A 227 -12.86 25.80 -12.46
N TYR A 228 -13.29 24.58 -12.76
CA TYR A 228 -13.10 23.41 -11.92
C TYR A 228 -11.62 23.17 -11.58
N GLN A 229 -10.77 23.18 -12.61
CA GLN A 229 -9.33 23.00 -12.46
C GLN A 229 -8.68 24.10 -11.64
N VAL A 230 -9.14 25.35 -11.79
CA VAL A 230 -8.66 26.49 -11.01
C VAL A 230 -8.99 26.30 -9.51
N ALA A 231 -10.20 25.88 -9.19
CA ALA A 231 -10.58 25.61 -7.81
C ALA A 231 -9.77 24.46 -7.19
N LEU A 232 -9.52 23.38 -7.95
CA LEU A 232 -8.66 22.28 -7.50
C LEU A 232 -7.22 22.74 -7.29
N ALA A 233 -6.64 23.50 -8.23
CA ALA A 233 -5.28 24.01 -8.12
C ALA A 233 -5.11 24.97 -6.94
N LEU A 234 -6.08 25.85 -6.68
CA LEU A 234 -6.11 26.71 -5.49
C LEU A 234 -6.18 25.88 -4.19
N THR A 235 -7.02 24.86 -4.17
CA THR A 235 -7.11 23.93 -3.01
C THR A 235 -5.79 23.19 -2.81
N ALA A 236 -5.14 22.76 -3.89
CA ALA A 236 -3.83 22.10 -3.83
C ALA A 236 -2.72 23.02 -3.33
N ALA A 237 -2.71 24.29 -3.76
CA ALA A 237 -1.77 25.30 -3.29
C ALA A 237 -1.97 25.60 -1.79
N GLY A 238 -3.23 25.77 -1.34
CA GLY A 238 -3.56 25.94 0.08
C GLY A 238 -3.11 24.74 0.93
N THR A 239 -3.37 23.51 0.45
CA THR A 239 -2.97 22.28 1.14
C THR A 239 -1.45 22.13 1.21
N ALA A 240 -0.73 22.50 0.13
CA ALA A 240 0.73 22.42 0.11
C ALA A 240 1.37 23.29 1.21
N GLY A 241 0.78 24.47 1.51
CA GLY A 241 1.25 25.33 2.59
C GLY A 241 1.01 24.78 4.01
N LEU A 242 0.15 23.77 4.16
CA LEU A 242 -0.20 23.14 5.43
C LEU A 242 0.58 21.85 5.74
N ALA A 243 1.71 21.60 5.11
CA ALA A 243 2.49 20.38 5.31
C ALA A 243 2.66 20.02 6.79
N ASP A 244 2.44 18.73 7.13
CA ASP A 244 2.45 18.23 8.51
C ASP A 244 3.87 18.17 9.10
N GLY A 245 3.94 18.16 10.45
CA GLY A 245 5.16 17.81 11.18
C GLY A 245 6.07 18.99 11.56
N GLN A 246 5.72 20.24 11.20
CA GLN A 246 6.48 21.44 11.60
C GLN A 246 5.55 22.56 12.10
N PRO A 247 6.05 23.50 12.94
CA PRO A 247 5.31 24.73 13.23
C PRO A 247 4.95 25.43 11.92
N LEU A 248 3.69 25.83 11.76
CA LEU A 248 3.21 26.48 10.56
C LEU A 248 3.68 27.94 10.52
N PRO A 249 4.58 28.36 9.59
CA PRO A 249 4.99 29.74 9.46
C PRO A 249 3.79 30.63 9.10
N ALA A 250 3.72 31.82 9.69
CA ALA A 250 2.62 32.76 9.47
C ALA A 250 2.39 33.06 7.98
N GLN A 251 3.50 33.27 7.22
CA GLN A 251 3.41 33.51 5.78
C GLN A 251 2.73 32.37 5.00
N LEU A 252 3.02 31.11 5.35
CA LEU A 252 2.36 29.95 4.73
C LEU A 252 0.90 29.86 5.13
N ALA A 253 0.58 30.17 6.40
CA ALA A 253 -0.80 30.22 6.87
C ALA A 253 -1.64 31.24 6.10
N ASP A 254 -1.11 32.45 5.87
CA ASP A 254 -1.80 33.51 5.15
C ASP A 254 -2.01 33.16 3.67
N ILE A 255 -0.99 32.60 3.01
CA ILE A 255 -1.09 32.15 1.61
C ILE A 255 -2.12 31.01 1.49
N SER A 256 -2.09 30.03 2.39
CA SER A 256 -3.05 28.92 2.41
C SER A 256 -4.48 29.43 2.62
N ARG A 257 -4.69 30.39 3.52
CA ARG A 257 -5.98 31.05 3.72
C ARG A 257 -6.48 31.68 2.42
N GLN A 258 -5.66 32.52 1.80
CA GLN A 258 -6.00 33.20 0.55
C GLN A 258 -6.36 32.19 -0.56
N ALA A 259 -5.58 31.11 -0.67
CA ALA A 259 -5.83 30.06 -1.67
C ALA A 259 -7.16 29.34 -1.43
N PHE A 260 -7.46 28.93 -0.18
CA PHE A 260 -8.72 28.25 0.15
C PHE A 260 -9.94 29.17 0.04
N GLU A 261 -9.83 30.43 0.44
CA GLU A 261 -10.91 31.41 0.27
C GLU A 261 -11.24 31.65 -1.21
N ALA A 262 -10.22 31.77 -2.05
CA ALA A 262 -10.38 31.89 -3.49
C ALA A 262 -10.98 30.61 -4.12
N ALA A 263 -10.54 29.43 -3.65
CA ALA A 263 -11.11 28.15 -4.06
C ALA A 263 -12.59 28.03 -3.69
N ALA A 264 -12.96 28.41 -2.45
CA ALA A 264 -14.33 28.38 -1.98
C ALA A 264 -15.25 29.34 -2.76
N ALA A 265 -14.76 30.55 -3.04
CA ALA A 265 -15.47 31.53 -3.88
C ALA A 265 -15.66 31.01 -5.32
N THR A 266 -14.64 30.39 -5.90
CA THR A 266 -14.71 29.77 -7.24
C THR A 266 -15.72 28.62 -7.25
N ALA A 267 -15.66 27.71 -6.28
CA ALA A 267 -16.63 26.62 -6.11
C ALA A 267 -18.08 27.11 -5.97
N GLY A 268 -18.26 28.20 -5.23
CA GLY A 268 -19.58 28.88 -5.09
C GLY A 268 -20.13 29.38 -6.43
N ARG A 269 -19.28 30.01 -7.26
CA ARG A 269 -19.67 30.47 -8.59
C ARG A 269 -20.01 29.33 -9.56
N LEU A 270 -19.33 28.19 -9.41
CA LEU A 270 -19.61 26.98 -10.19
C LEU A 270 -20.80 26.17 -9.68
N GLY A 271 -21.34 26.49 -8.51
CA GLY A 271 -22.38 25.68 -7.86
C GLY A 271 -21.89 24.27 -7.45
N ASN A 272 -20.57 24.05 -7.35
CA ASN A 272 -19.97 22.75 -7.10
C ASN A 272 -19.76 22.53 -5.59
N ALA A 273 -20.62 21.72 -4.99
CA ALA A 273 -20.61 21.44 -3.54
C ALA A 273 -19.36 20.66 -3.11
N ALA A 274 -18.85 19.75 -3.93
CA ALA A 274 -17.66 18.94 -3.64
C ALA A 274 -16.41 19.81 -3.55
N LEU A 275 -16.18 20.69 -4.53
CA LEU A 275 -15.08 21.67 -4.49
C LEU A 275 -15.21 22.62 -3.30
N GLY A 276 -16.43 23.09 -3.02
CA GLY A 276 -16.71 23.94 -1.86
C GLY A 276 -16.40 23.24 -0.54
N SER A 277 -16.69 21.94 -0.47
CA SER A 277 -16.32 21.10 0.68
C SER A 277 -14.82 21.02 0.88
N LEU A 278 -14.05 20.74 -0.19
CA LEU A 278 -12.61 20.65 -0.11
C LEU A 278 -11.96 21.98 0.35
N ALA A 279 -12.40 23.09 -0.20
CA ALA A 279 -11.87 24.41 0.13
C ALA A 279 -12.19 24.83 1.59
N ILE A 280 -13.45 24.66 2.03
CA ILE A 280 -13.88 25.01 3.38
C ILE A 280 -13.26 24.07 4.42
N GLY A 281 -13.16 22.77 4.10
CA GLY A 281 -12.47 21.82 4.97
C GLY A 281 -10.98 22.12 5.12
N GLY A 282 -10.33 22.59 4.04
CA GLY A 282 -8.97 23.12 4.10
C GLY A 282 -8.82 24.34 5.00
N LEU A 283 -9.78 25.28 4.97
CA LEU A 283 -9.83 26.37 5.95
C LEU A 283 -10.01 25.84 7.38
N GLY A 284 -10.87 24.84 7.58
CA GLY A 284 -11.02 24.17 8.87
C GLY A 284 -9.73 23.56 9.37
N HIS A 285 -8.96 22.93 8.50
CA HIS A 285 -7.64 22.37 8.84
C HIS A 285 -6.61 23.48 9.18
N LEU A 286 -6.61 24.57 8.45
CA LEU A 286 -5.79 25.75 8.79
C LEU A 286 -6.10 26.27 10.19
N GLU A 287 -7.39 26.39 10.54
CA GLU A 287 -7.81 26.84 11.87
C GLU A 287 -7.44 25.83 12.97
N GLU A 288 -7.54 24.52 12.69
CA GLU A 288 -7.03 23.45 13.57
C GLU A 288 -5.54 23.62 13.83
N ARG A 289 -4.72 23.81 12.78
CA ARG A 289 -3.27 23.98 12.84
C ARG A 289 -2.84 25.27 13.57
N THR A 290 -3.68 26.29 13.54
CA THR A 290 -3.42 27.58 14.22
C THR A 290 -4.08 27.68 15.61
N GLY A 291 -4.67 26.58 16.11
CA GLY A 291 -5.24 26.46 17.46
C GLY A 291 -6.61 27.13 17.64
N ARG A 292 -7.24 27.62 16.57
CA ARG A 292 -8.60 28.20 16.63
C ARG A 292 -9.68 27.12 16.50
N LEU A 293 -9.74 26.24 17.52
CA LEU A 293 -10.48 24.98 17.45
C LEU A 293 -11.98 25.12 17.24
N GLU A 294 -12.65 26.11 17.85
CA GLU A 294 -14.07 26.34 17.64
C GLU A 294 -14.39 26.83 16.21
N GLN A 295 -13.51 27.62 15.63
CA GLN A 295 -13.60 28.03 14.23
C GLN A 295 -13.36 26.83 13.30
N ALA A 296 -12.35 26.02 13.61
CA ALA A 296 -12.04 24.78 12.88
C ALA A 296 -13.27 23.83 12.87
N SER A 297 -13.91 23.62 14.03
CA SER A 297 -15.10 22.77 14.15
C SER A 297 -16.26 23.29 13.30
N ARG A 298 -16.53 24.60 13.32
CA ARG A 298 -17.60 25.19 12.49
C ARG A 298 -17.34 24.99 10.99
N LEU A 299 -16.13 25.29 10.53
CA LEU A 299 -15.75 25.15 9.12
C LEU A 299 -15.76 23.68 8.68
N THR A 300 -15.25 22.77 9.52
CA THR A 300 -15.27 21.33 9.25
C THR A 300 -16.70 20.80 9.14
N GLY A 301 -17.62 21.24 10.02
CA GLY A 301 -19.03 20.90 9.95
C GLY A 301 -19.69 21.40 8.65
N GLN A 302 -19.37 22.62 8.20
CA GLN A 302 -19.82 23.13 6.90
C GLN A 302 -19.28 22.33 5.72
N ALA A 303 -18.00 21.94 5.78
CA ALA A 303 -17.36 21.11 4.76
C ALA A 303 -18.02 19.74 4.68
N LEU A 304 -18.26 19.09 5.82
CA LEU A 304 -18.93 17.79 5.90
C LEU A 304 -20.35 17.87 5.30
N PHE A 305 -21.13 18.89 5.64
CA PHE A 305 -22.46 19.08 5.07
C PHE A 305 -22.43 19.20 3.55
N ARG A 306 -21.47 19.96 3.00
CA ARG A 306 -21.29 20.09 1.53
C ARG A 306 -20.85 18.78 0.88
N ALA A 307 -19.99 17.98 1.52
CA ALA A 307 -19.60 16.66 1.03
C ALA A 307 -20.80 15.71 0.96
N GLN A 308 -21.69 15.76 1.97
CA GLN A 308 -22.95 15.00 1.98
C GLN A 308 -23.90 15.45 0.86
N GLN A 309 -24.05 16.75 0.65
CA GLN A 309 -24.85 17.28 -0.47
C GLN A 309 -24.33 16.81 -1.84
N ALA A 310 -23.02 16.69 -1.98
CA ALA A 310 -22.37 16.21 -3.20
C ALA A 310 -22.37 14.68 -3.33
N SER A 311 -22.87 13.94 -2.35
CA SER A 311 -22.76 12.48 -2.27
C SER A 311 -21.29 12.01 -2.47
N ALA A 312 -20.33 12.72 -1.85
CA ALA A 312 -18.89 12.50 -1.96
C ALA A 312 -18.33 11.84 -0.68
N PRO A 313 -18.49 10.52 -0.51
CA PRO A 313 -18.01 9.82 0.68
C PRO A 313 -16.48 9.82 0.80
N ASP A 314 -15.75 9.91 -0.30
CA ASP A 314 -14.29 10.05 -0.41
C ASP A 314 -13.79 11.38 0.17
N ILE A 315 -14.64 12.39 0.23
CA ILE A 315 -14.37 13.68 0.87
C ILE A 315 -14.89 13.67 2.31
N ALA A 316 -16.09 13.13 2.54
CA ALA A 316 -16.79 13.19 3.83
C ALA A 316 -15.97 12.54 4.96
N PHE A 317 -15.36 11.36 4.74
CA PHE A 317 -14.60 10.69 5.80
C PHE A 317 -13.40 11.53 6.29
N ARG A 318 -12.81 12.38 5.44
CA ARG A 318 -11.69 13.28 5.80
C ARG A 318 -12.14 14.31 6.82
N TRP A 319 -13.35 14.84 6.65
CA TRP A 319 -13.92 15.83 7.56
C TRP A 319 -14.45 15.20 8.84
N GLU A 320 -14.97 13.98 8.79
CA GLU A 320 -15.28 13.20 9.99
C GLU A 320 -14.00 12.95 10.82
N TRP A 321 -12.91 12.60 10.19
CA TRP A 321 -11.62 12.44 10.86
C TRP A 321 -11.11 13.77 11.44
N GLN A 322 -11.16 14.86 10.69
CA GLN A 322 -10.74 16.18 11.15
C GLN A 322 -11.61 16.64 12.35
N GLN A 323 -12.93 16.48 12.25
CA GLN A 323 -13.83 16.80 13.36
C GLN A 323 -13.53 15.98 14.60
N ALA A 324 -13.24 14.68 14.44
CA ALA A 324 -12.86 13.81 15.55
C ALA A 324 -11.57 14.26 16.26
N ARG A 325 -10.55 14.72 15.52
CA ARG A 325 -9.33 15.29 16.11
C ARG A 325 -9.63 16.59 16.88
N ILE A 326 -10.42 17.45 16.30
CA ILE A 326 -10.83 18.73 16.94
C ILE A 326 -11.62 18.44 18.22
N ASP A 327 -12.62 17.53 18.17
CA ASP A 327 -13.44 17.17 19.35
C ASP A 327 -12.58 16.55 20.46
N ARG A 328 -11.62 15.69 20.09
CA ARG A 328 -10.65 15.14 21.05
C ARG A 328 -9.84 16.25 21.73
N THR A 329 -9.34 17.20 20.97
CA THR A 329 -8.55 18.33 21.51
C THR A 329 -9.38 19.23 22.42
N LEU A 330 -10.68 19.35 22.14
CA LEU A 330 -11.66 20.07 22.96
C LEU A 330 -12.16 19.26 24.18
N GLY A 331 -11.68 18.03 24.38
CA GLY A 331 -12.09 17.14 25.47
C GLY A 331 -13.48 16.52 25.28
N ARG A 332 -14.01 16.52 24.07
CA ARG A 332 -15.32 15.94 23.71
C ARG A 332 -15.15 14.47 23.28
N ASP A 333 -14.63 13.62 24.17
CA ASP A 333 -14.16 12.27 23.83
C ASP A 333 -15.25 11.38 23.19
N ASP A 334 -16.52 11.45 23.66
CA ASP A 334 -17.59 10.63 23.09
C ASP A 334 -17.94 11.05 21.65
N ALA A 335 -17.93 12.36 21.36
CA ALA A 335 -18.11 12.88 20.01
C ALA A 335 -16.91 12.50 19.11
N ALA A 336 -15.70 12.58 19.64
CA ALA A 336 -14.47 12.17 18.95
C ALA A 336 -14.51 10.67 18.60
N LEU A 337 -14.87 9.79 19.53
CA LEU A 337 -15.02 8.35 19.28
C LEU A 337 -16.06 8.07 18.17
N ALA A 338 -17.21 8.74 18.22
CA ALA A 338 -18.24 8.61 17.20
C ALA A 338 -17.73 9.08 15.82
N GLY A 339 -17.01 10.20 15.78
CA GLY A 339 -16.41 10.75 14.57
C GLY A 339 -15.33 9.81 13.97
N PHE A 340 -14.44 9.26 14.80
CA PHE A 340 -13.44 8.29 14.34
C PHE A 340 -14.08 7.01 13.76
N ARG A 341 -15.15 6.49 14.40
CA ARG A 341 -15.90 5.33 13.86
C ARG A 341 -16.46 5.62 12.47
N ARG A 342 -17.10 6.78 12.28
CA ARG A 342 -17.62 7.18 10.96
C ARG A 342 -16.50 7.37 9.94
N ALA A 343 -15.40 8.00 10.33
CA ALA A 343 -14.25 8.21 9.46
C ALA A 343 -13.63 6.89 8.98
N VAL A 344 -13.42 5.92 9.88
CA VAL A 344 -12.90 4.59 9.53
C VAL A 344 -13.86 3.83 8.62
N ALA A 345 -15.15 3.83 8.94
CA ALA A 345 -16.16 3.19 8.10
C ALA A 345 -16.25 3.84 6.70
N GLY A 346 -16.23 5.18 6.65
CA GLY A 346 -16.22 5.95 5.41
C GLY A 346 -14.98 5.64 4.55
N LEU A 347 -13.79 5.64 5.15
CA LEU A 347 -12.57 5.28 4.43
C LEU A 347 -12.63 3.85 3.88
N GLN A 348 -13.15 2.89 4.65
CA GLN A 348 -13.28 1.51 4.20
C GLN A 348 -14.23 1.37 3.00
N SER A 349 -15.31 2.16 2.96
CA SER A 349 -16.31 2.10 1.87
C SER A 349 -15.78 2.63 0.53
N VAL A 350 -14.84 3.59 0.56
CA VAL A 350 -14.31 4.26 -0.65
C VAL A 350 -12.87 3.87 -0.97
N ARG A 351 -12.31 2.94 -0.23
CA ARG A 351 -10.88 2.66 -0.28
C ARG A 351 -10.37 2.22 -1.65
N GLN A 352 -11.17 1.45 -2.38
CA GLN A 352 -10.80 0.96 -3.72
C GLN A 352 -10.77 2.09 -4.76
N ASP A 353 -11.46 3.19 -4.48
CA ASP A 353 -11.61 4.32 -5.38
C ASP A 353 -10.60 5.46 -5.08
N ILE A 354 -9.85 5.37 -3.96
CA ILE A 354 -8.87 6.38 -3.59
C ILE A 354 -7.54 6.10 -4.30
N PRO A 355 -7.07 7.02 -5.16
CA PRO A 355 -5.74 6.93 -5.74
C PRO A 355 -4.67 7.01 -4.65
N LEU A 356 -3.83 6.00 -4.57
CA LEU A 356 -2.73 5.96 -3.61
C LEU A 356 -1.47 6.51 -4.26
N GLU A 357 -0.92 7.60 -3.73
CA GLU A 357 0.35 8.15 -4.15
C GLU A 357 1.51 7.45 -3.43
N TYR A 358 2.63 7.26 -4.11
CA TYR A 358 3.86 6.73 -3.52
C TYR A 358 4.86 7.88 -3.36
N ARG A 359 5.36 8.09 -2.14
CA ARG A 359 6.42 9.05 -1.87
C ARG A 359 7.59 8.38 -1.17
N ASN A 360 8.80 8.56 -1.68
CA ASN A 360 10.05 8.10 -1.05
C ASN A 360 10.06 6.60 -0.69
N GLY A 361 9.52 5.74 -1.55
CA GLY A 361 9.49 4.29 -1.32
C GLY A 361 8.50 3.82 -0.26
N LYS A 362 7.70 4.73 0.33
CA LYS A 362 6.68 4.38 1.32
C LYS A 362 5.28 4.41 0.71
N SER A 363 4.46 3.44 1.10
CA SER A 363 3.03 3.42 0.78
C SER A 363 2.35 4.69 1.26
N SER A 364 1.62 5.35 0.36
CA SER A 364 0.86 6.54 0.72
C SER A 364 -0.31 6.23 1.63
N PHE A 365 -0.80 4.99 1.64
CA PHE A 365 -1.88 4.59 2.54
C PHE A 365 -1.45 4.72 4.00
N GLN A 366 -0.30 4.12 4.36
CA GLN A 366 0.18 4.19 5.73
C GLN A 366 0.53 5.63 6.15
N SER A 367 1.15 6.41 5.26
CA SER A 367 1.49 7.81 5.57
C SER A 367 0.26 8.72 5.62
N SER A 368 -0.74 8.50 4.77
CA SER A 368 -1.91 9.38 4.65
C SER A 368 -3.07 8.97 5.56
N PHE A 369 -3.29 7.69 5.77
CA PHE A 369 -4.47 7.15 6.48
C PHE A 369 -4.13 6.30 7.70
N GLY A 370 -2.90 5.80 7.84
CA GLY A 370 -2.44 5.12 9.05
C GLY A 370 -2.71 5.92 10.33
N PRO A 371 -2.45 7.26 10.33
CA PRO A 371 -2.76 8.10 11.49
C PRO A 371 -4.23 8.10 11.92
N LEU A 372 -5.20 7.89 11.02
CA LEU A 372 -6.61 7.74 11.39
C LEU A 372 -6.81 6.54 12.33
N TYR A 373 -6.27 5.39 11.95
CA TYR A 373 -6.40 4.16 12.73
C TYR A 373 -5.65 4.24 14.06
N THR A 374 -4.43 4.79 14.06
CA THR A 374 -3.61 4.91 15.28
C THR A 374 -4.17 5.94 16.26
N GLN A 375 -4.71 7.07 15.79
CA GLN A 375 -5.37 8.06 16.62
C GLN A 375 -6.67 7.52 17.23
N PHE A 376 -7.44 6.76 16.47
CA PHE A 376 -8.64 6.10 16.96
C PHE A 376 -8.29 5.03 18.00
N ALA A 377 -7.31 4.17 17.73
CA ALA A 377 -6.82 3.18 18.68
C ALA A 377 -6.31 3.84 19.97
N ASP A 378 -5.55 4.94 19.87
CA ASP A 378 -5.07 5.69 21.05
C ASP A 378 -6.22 6.18 21.93
N LEU A 379 -7.26 6.76 21.33
CA LEU A 379 -8.42 7.25 22.10
C LEU A 379 -9.17 6.09 22.78
N LEU A 380 -9.39 4.98 22.07
CA LEU A 380 -10.01 3.77 22.63
C LEU A 380 -9.18 3.19 23.78
N LEU A 381 -7.85 3.11 23.64
CA LEU A 381 -6.94 2.60 24.68
C LEU A 381 -6.94 3.49 25.93
N ARG A 382 -6.97 4.81 25.75
CA ARG A 382 -7.11 5.76 26.89
C ARG A 382 -8.45 5.58 27.59
N ARG A 383 -9.53 5.42 26.83
CA ARG A 383 -10.86 5.18 27.39
C ARG A 383 -10.95 3.84 28.12
N ALA A 384 -10.35 2.78 27.56
CA ALA A 384 -10.35 1.46 28.21
C ALA A 384 -9.68 1.45 29.59
N ARG A 385 -8.66 2.28 29.81
CA ARG A 385 -8.03 2.45 31.13
C ARG A 385 -8.93 3.18 32.13
N GLN A 386 -9.75 4.10 31.65
CA GLN A 386 -10.67 4.90 32.50
C GLN A 386 -11.95 4.14 32.82
N ASP A 387 -12.49 3.41 31.85
CA ASP A 387 -13.74 2.67 31.94
C ASP A 387 -13.50 1.16 32.02
N ARG A 388 -13.21 0.68 33.23
CA ARG A 388 -12.92 -0.75 33.48
C ARG A 388 -14.09 -1.68 33.14
N ARG A 389 -15.35 -1.17 33.18
CA ARG A 389 -16.54 -1.99 32.88
C ARG A 389 -16.61 -2.35 31.40
N ASN A 390 -16.26 -1.39 30.55
CA ASN A 390 -16.28 -1.56 29.10
C ASN A 390 -14.91 -1.85 28.49
N ALA A 391 -13.86 -1.99 29.31
CA ALA A 391 -12.48 -2.15 28.86
C ALA A 391 -12.31 -3.29 27.84
N ALA A 392 -12.90 -4.46 28.08
CA ALA A 392 -12.79 -5.60 27.15
C ALA A 392 -13.42 -5.32 25.79
N ALA A 393 -14.58 -4.63 25.76
CA ALA A 393 -15.24 -4.24 24.51
C ALA A 393 -14.41 -3.19 23.75
N LEU A 394 -13.86 -2.20 24.46
CA LEU A 394 -13.00 -1.18 23.86
C LEU A 394 -11.70 -1.77 23.30
N ILE A 395 -11.05 -2.70 24.02
CA ILE A 395 -9.85 -3.40 23.54
C ILE A 395 -10.17 -4.25 22.31
N ARG A 396 -11.33 -4.90 22.28
CA ARG A 396 -11.78 -5.64 21.08
C ARG A 396 -11.92 -4.69 19.88
N GLU A 397 -12.53 -3.51 20.09
CA GLU A 397 -12.65 -2.48 19.04
C GLU A 397 -11.27 -1.96 18.57
N VAL A 398 -10.29 -1.82 19.48
CA VAL A 398 -8.89 -1.52 19.11
C VAL A 398 -8.34 -2.59 18.18
N ARG A 399 -8.47 -3.87 18.55
CA ARG A 399 -8.03 -4.98 17.68
C ARG A 399 -8.66 -4.93 16.30
N GLU A 400 -9.97 -4.76 16.22
CA GLU A 400 -10.70 -4.65 14.95
C GLU A 400 -10.20 -3.48 14.10
N THR A 401 -9.94 -2.35 14.73
CA THR A 401 -9.36 -1.17 14.08
C THR A 401 -7.98 -1.47 13.50
N LEU A 402 -7.10 -2.09 14.29
CA LEU A 402 -5.75 -2.45 13.86
C LEU A 402 -5.75 -3.55 12.79
N GLU A 403 -6.65 -4.54 12.87
CA GLU A 403 -6.83 -5.55 11.81
C GLU A 403 -7.27 -4.90 10.49
N GLY A 404 -8.14 -3.88 10.56
CA GLY A 404 -8.52 -3.06 9.41
C GLY A 404 -7.31 -2.35 8.77
N LEU A 405 -6.42 -1.78 9.59
CA LEU A 405 -5.18 -1.15 9.12
C LEU A 405 -4.25 -2.18 8.46
N LYS A 406 -3.99 -3.32 9.12
CA LYS A 406 -3.08 -4.36 8.61
C LYS A 406 -3.55 -4.95 7.28
N ARG A 407 -4.86 -5.19 7.15
CA ARG A 407 -5.46 -5.57 5.87
C ARG A 407 -5.22 -4.51 4.80
N ALA A 408 -5.41 -3.26 5.19
CA ALA A 408 -5.22 -2.12 4.33
C ALA A 408 -3.78 -2.02 3.81
N GLU A 409 -2.80 -2.19 4.67
CA GLU A 409 -1.38 -2.20 4.31
C GLU A 409 -1.03 -3.34 3.34
N LEU A 410 -1.54 -4.55 3.59
CA LEU A 410 -1.30 -5.70 2.71
C LEU A 410 -1.94 -5.54 1.34
N GLN A 411 -3.20 -5.06 1.27
CA GLN A 411 -3.86 -4.78 -0.01
C GLN A 411 -3.11 -3.70 -0.81
N ASP A 412 -2.56 -2.68 -0.12
CA ASP A 412 -1.77 -1.65 -0.76
C ASP A 412 -0.41 -2.20 -1.25
N TYR A 413 0.27 -2.99 -0.43
CA TYR A 413 1.54 -3.62 -0.82
C TYR A 413 1.38 -4.51 -2.05
N PHE A 414 0.38 -5.39 -2.07
CA PHE A 414 0.18 -6.34 -3.18
C PHE A 414 -0.63 -5.78 -4.34
N ARG A 415 -1.25 -4.61 -4.20
CA ARG A 415 -2.17 -4.04 -5.20
C ARG A 415 -3.31 -5.00 -5.57
N ASP A 416 -3.75 -5.83 -4.63
CA ASP A 416 -4.71 -6.91 -4.85
C ASP A 416 -5.88 -6.82 -3.85
N SER A 417 -7.09 -6.66 -4.39
CA SER A 417 -8.32 -6.66 -3.59
C SER A 417 -8.67 -8.04 -3.04
N CYS A 418 -8.12 -9.13 -3.62
CA CYS A 418 -8.40 -10.51 -3.19
C CYS A 418 -7.89 -10.85 -1.78
N VAL A 419 -7.06 -10.00 -1.17
CA VAL A 419 -6.72 -10.12 0.27
C VAL A 419 -7.98 -10.04 1.14
N ALA A 420 -9.05 -9.39 0.68
CA ALA A 420 -10.34 -9.34 1.39
C ALA A 420 -11.07 -10.70 1.42
N ASP A 421 -10.89 -11.55 0.40
CA ASP A 421 -11.55 -12.86 0.31
C ASP A 421 -10.98 -13.89 1.31
N LEU A 422 -9.82 -13.58 1.92
CA LEU A 422 -9.20 -14.42 2.95
C LEU A 422 -9.98 -14.39 4.28
N GLU A 423 -10.75 -13.34 4.55
CA GLU A 423 -11.54 -13.21 5.79
C GLU A 423 -12.75 -14.16 5.87
N ALA A 424 -13.27 -14.63 4.76
CA ALA A 424 -14.56 -15.35 4.72
C ALA A 424 -14.55 -16.75 5.37
N LYS A 425 -13.39 -17.27 5.82
CA LYS A 425 -13.24 -18.65 6.31
C LYS A 425 -12.92 -18.77 7.80
N GLN A 426 -13.10 -17.74 8.61
CA GLN A 426 -12.55 -17.68 9.97
C GLN A 426 -13.37 -18.43 11.04
N ARG A 427 -12.65 -19.19 11.87
CA ARG A 427 -13.08 -19.67 13.20
C ARG A 427 -12.39 -18.83 14.28
N GLY A 428 -13.07 -18.61 15.41
CA GLY A 428 -12.48 -17.89 16.54
C GLY A 428 -11.19 -18.56 17.04
N ILE A 429 -10.10 -17.87 16.96
CA ILE A 429 -8.74 -18.36 17.33
C ILE A 429 -8.67 -18.68 18.82
N GLU A 430 -9.44 -17.99 19.63
CA GLU A 430 -9.49 -18.13 21.09
C GLU A 430 -9.92 -19.53 21.57
N ILE A 431 -10.60 -20.31 20.70
CA ILE A 431 -11.12 -21.65 21.03
C ILE A 431 -10.10 -22.75 20.68
N VAL A 432 -9.17 -22.48 19.75
CA VAL A 432 -8.36 -23.52 19.10
C VAL A 432 -7.05 -23.82 19.85
N ALA A 433 -6.51 -22.89 20.64
CA ALA A 433 -5.20 -23.02 21.27
C ALA A 433 -5.16 -22.39 22.68
N PRO A 434 -5.61 -23.10 23.72
CA PRO A 434 -5.73 -22.57 25.10
C PRO A 434 -4.38 -22.28 25.76
N ASP A 435 -3.27 -22.83 25.26
CA ASP A 435 -1.91 -22.58 25.72
C ASP A 435 -1.16 -21.50 24.90
N THR A 436 -1.90 -20.77 24.09
CA THR A 436 -1.36 -19.70 23.24
C THR A 436 -1.79 -18.33 23.76
N ALA A 437 -0.84 -17.42 23.89
CA ALA A 437 -1.11 -16.00 24.09
C ALA A 437 -0.91 -15.23 22.77
N VAL A 438 -1.83 -14.31 22.51
CA VAL A 438 -1.71 -13.40 21.38
C VAL A 438 -1.33 -12.01 21.88
N VAL A 439 -0.36 -11.41 21.22
CA VAL A 439 0.20 -10.10 21.59
C VAL A 439 0.07 -9.13 20.41
N TYR A 440 -0.64 -8.03 20.66
CA TYR A 440 -0.68 -6.86 19.73
C TYR A 440 0.13 -5.73 20.34
N PRO A 441 1.37 -5.50 19.89
CA PRO A 441 2.09 -4.28 20.22
C PRO A 441 1.53 -3.12 19.37
N VAL A 442 1.10 -2.06 20.06
CA VAL A 442 0.56 -0.84 19.44
C VAL A 442 1.56 0.29 19.66
N ILE A 443 2.25 0.69 18.61
CA ILE A 443 3.23 1.78 18.66
C ILE A 443 2.49 3.10 18.56
N LEU A 444 2.61 3.92 19.60
CA LEU A 444 2.07 5.26 19.65
C LEU A 444 3.21 6.27 19.78
N PRO A 445 3.04 7.54 19.40
CA PRO A 445 4.12 8.53 19.41
C PRO A 445 4.80 8.69 20.78
N ASP A 446 4.02 8.58 21.87
CA ASP A 446 4.45 8.82 23.26
C ASP A 446 4.67 7.54 24.07
N ARG A 447 4.24 6.37 23.60
CA ARG A 447 4.31 5.10 24.33
C ARG A 447 4.11 3.88 23.43
N LEU A 448 4.50 2.71 23.95
CA LEU A 448 4.11 1.41 23.41
C LEU A 448 3.00 0.84 24.32
N GLU A 449 1.95 0.30 23.73
CA GLU A 449 0.92 -0.48 24.42
C GLU A 449 0.95 -1.93 23.97
N LEU A 450 0.94 -2.86 24.91
CA LEU A 450 0.90 -4.28 24.63
C LEU A 450 -0.49 -4.81 25.01
N LEU A 451 -1.23 -5.27 24.02
CA LEU A 451 -2.50 -5.96 24.24
C LEU A 451 -2.22 -7.46 24.25
N VAL A 452 -2.30 -8.07 25.41
CA VAL A 452 -2.03 -9.50 25.62
C VAL A 452 -3.36 -10.21 25.84
N SER A 453 -3.64 -11.25 25.07
CA SER A 453 -4.84 -12.06 25.26
C SER A 453 -4.55 -13.55 25.36
N VAL A 454 -5.28 -14.24 26.22
CA VAL A 454 -5.34 -15.70 26.32
C VAL A 454 -6.83 -16.06 26.32
N GLY A 455 -7.31 -16.67 25.23
CA GLY A 455 -8.73 -16.77 25.00
C GLY A 455 -9.39 -15.39 24.96
N GLU A 456 -10.50 -15.22 25.65
CA GLU A 456 -11.23 -13.94 25.72
C GLU A 456 -10.75 -12.98 26.83
N ASP A 457 -9.74 -13.37 27.61
CA ASP A 457 -9.17 -12.49 28.66
C ASP A 457 -8.10 -11.58 28.06
N TYR A 458 -8.36 -10.28 28.13
CA TYR A 458 -7.50 -9.22 27.58
C TYR A 458 -6.80 -8.46 28.70
N ARG A 459 -5.50 -8.24 28.52
CA ARG A 459 -4.66 -7.40 29.39
C ARG A 459 -4.04 -6.30 28.56
N GLN A 460 -4.15 -5.07 29.06
CA GLN A 460 -3.52 -3.88 28.48
C GLN A 460 -2.34 -3.49 29.35
N VAL A 461 -1.14 -3.43 28.77
CA VAL A 461 0.08 -3.02 29.44
C VAL A 461 0.68 -1.82 28.74
N VAL A 462 0.98 -0.77 29.49
CA VAL A 462 1.58 0.47 28.97
C VAL A 462 3.08 0.47 29.25
N VAL A 463 3.86 0.67 28.22
CA VAL A 463 5.32 0.79 28.28
C VAL A 463 5.70 2.22 27.91
N PRO A 464 6.31 2.99 28.82
CA PRO A 464 6.62 4.41 28.59
C PRO A 464 7.87 4.58 27.72
N ILE A 465 7.73 4.32 26.43
CA ILE A 465 8.78 4.51 25.42
C ILE A 465 8.19 5.17 24.19
N THR A 466 8.82 6.22 23.69
CA THR A 466 8.40 6.88 22.45
C THR A 466 8.71 6.02 21.21
N GLU A 467 7.94 6.18 20.15
CA GLU A 467 8.18 5.50 18.87
C GLU A 467 9.63 5.68 18.39
N ALA A 468 10.15 6.91 18.40
CA ALA A 468 11.52 7.21 17.96
C ALA A 468 12.57 6.44 18.79
N ARG A 469 12.39 6.34 20.11
CA ARG A 469 13.30 5.61 20.98
C ARG A 469 13.20 4.10 20.75
N LEU A 470 11.99 3.57 20.62
CA LEU A 470 11.78 2.15 20.33
C LEU A 470 12.44 1.77 18.99
N ARG A 471 12.28 2.60 17.96
CA ARG A 471 12.92 2.41 16.66
C ARG A 471 14.44 2.36 16.79
N ALA A 472 15.04 3.29 17.49
CA ALA A 472 16.49 3.32 17.71
C ALA A 472 17.00 2.07 18.45
N GLU A 473 16.27 1.58 19.47
CA GLU A 473 16.64 0.35 20.19
C GLU A 473 16.56 -0.89 19.27
N VAL A 474 15.53 -0.98 18.43
CA VAL A 474 15.37 -2.10 17.49
C VAL A 474 16.47 -2.05 16.39
N GLU A 475 16.72 -0.89 15.82
CA GLU A 475 17.77 -0.74 14.79
C GLU A 475 19.16 -1.08 15.36
N GLN A 476 19.47 -0.62 16.58
CA GLN A 476 20.72 -0.97 17.26
C GLN A 476 20.82 -2.48 17.53
N PHE A 477 19.74 -3.08 18.02
CA PHE A 477 19.70 -4.52 18.26
C PHE A 477 19.97 -5.32 17.00
N ARG A 478 19.26 -4.99 15.92
CA ARG A 478 19.45 -5.62 14.61
C ARG A 478 20.88 -5.52 14.10
N LEU A 479 21.42 -4.30 14.11
CA LEU A 479 22.79 -4.04 13.62
C LEU A 479 23.84 -4.86 14.36
N LEU A 480 23.71 -4.96 15.69
CA LEU A 480 24.68 -5.69 16.51
C LEU A 480 24.47 -7.20 16.45
N LEU A 481 23.22 -7.66 16.34
CA LEU A 481 22.88 -9.08 16.26
C LEU A 481 23.43 -9.74 14.97
N GLU A 482 23.46 -9.01 13.86
CA GLU A 482 24.00 -9.52 12.59
C GLU A 482 25.53 -9.64 12.59
N ARG A 483 26.23 -9.07 13.60
CA ARG A 483 27.69 -9.20 13.80
C ARG A 483 28.02 -10.49 14.54
N ARG A 484 28.27 -11.55 13.80
CA ARG A 484 28.49 -12.92 14.31
C ARG A 484 29.72 -13.08 15.21
N SER A 485 30.64 -12.11 15.20
CA SER A 485 31.91 -12.18 15.94
C SER A 485 31.88 -11.56 17.34
N THR A 486 30.76 -10.97 17.78
CA THR A 486 30.66 -10.24 19.04
C THR A 486 29.33 -10.54 19.74
N ASN A 487 29.32 -10.40 21.07
CA ASN A 487 28.12 -10.52 21.90
C ASN A 487 27.54 -9.14 22.30
N GLU A 488 27.93 -8.08 21.60
CA GLU A 488 27.46 -6.71 21.90
C GLU A 488 25.92 -6.56 21.77
N PHE A 489 25.27 -7.43 21.01
CA PHE A 489 23.82 -7.49 20.87
C PHE A 489 23.09 -7.81 22.18
N LEU A 490 23.74 -8.43 23.18
CA LEU A 490 23.09 -8.81 24.43
C LEU A 490 22.53 -7.59 25.19
N VAL A 491 23.22 -6.46 25.18
CA VAL A 491 22.75 -5.24 25.87
C VAL A 491 21.44 -4.72 25.29
N PRO A 492 21.29 -4.45 23.98
CA PRO A 492 20.00 -4.07 23.41
C PRO A 492 18.97 -5.21 23.43
N ALA A 493 19.38 -6.49 23.38
CA ALA A 493 18.46 -7.62 23.55
C ALA A 493 17.79 -7.61 24.92
N GLN A 494 18.56 -7.33 26.01
CA GLN A 494 18.04 -7.21 27.36
C GLN A 494 17.11 -6.01 27.52
N ARG A 495 17.49 -4.85 26.96
CA ARG A 495 16.61 -3.67 26.98
C ARG A 495 15.27 -3.92 26.26
N LEU A 496 15.31 -4.55 25.11
CA LEU A 496 14.08 -4.91 24.38
C LEU A 496 13.27 -5.99 25.11
N TYR A 497 13.94 -6.94 25.78
CA TYR A 497 13.25 -7.90 26.63
C TYR A 497 12.49 -7.19 27.77
N ASP A 498 13.13 -6.27 28.45
CA ASP A 498 12.51 -5.49 29.54
C ASP A 498 11.35 -4.62 29.06
N LEU A 499 11.42 -4.12 27.83
CA LEU A 499 10.36 -3.29 27.22
C LEU A 499 9.19 -4.13 26.68
N ILE A 500 9.44 -5.35 26.19
CA ILE A 500 8.44 -6.13 25.46
C ILE A 500 8.11 -7.44 26.18
N ALA A 501 9.09 -8.32 26.40
CA ALA A 501 8.85 -9.67 26.89
C ALA A 501 8.47 -9.69 28.37
N ARG A 502 9.20 -8.96 29.23
CA ARG A 502 8.91 -8.92 30.68
C ARG A 502 7.50 -8.41 31.01
N PRO A 503 6.97 -7.33 30.37
CA PRO A 503 5.58 -6.92 30.58
C PRO A 503 4.57 -7.95 30.10
N ILE A 504 4.86 -8.68 29.03
CA ILE A 504 4.01 -9.79 28.54
C ILE A 504 4.00 -10.91 29.57
N GLU A 505 5.15 -11.35 30.07
CA GLU A 505 5.25 -12.39 31.09
C GLU A 505 4.51 -12.01 32.38
N ALA A 506 4.61 -10.76 32.80
CA ALA A 506 3.87 -10.25 33.95
C ALA A 506 2.34 -10.31 33.74
N ALA A 507 1.88 -10.00 32.53
CA ALA A 507 0.46 -10.12 32.14
C ALA A 507 -0.02 -11.57 32.07
N LEU A 508 0.89 -12.52 31.80
CA LEU A 508 0.62 -13.96 31.72
C LEU A 508 0.81 -14.71 33.04
N ALA A 509 1.18 -14.01 34.12
CA ALA A 509 1.43 -14.64 35.40
C ALA A 509 0.25 -15.53 35.84
N GLY A 510 0.57 -16.77 36.26
CA GLY A 510 -0.42 -17.77 36.70
C GLY A 510 -1.13 -18.53 35.57
N ARG A 511 -0.78 -18.29 34.30
CA ARG A 511 -1.31 -19.01 33.16
C ARG A 511 -0.30 -19.98 32.56
N LYS A 512 -0.81 -21.09 32.02
CA LYS A 512 0.03 -22.10 31.34
C LYS A 512 0.11 -21.78 29.84
N VAL A 513 0.91 -20.76 29.51
CA VAL A 513 1.16 -20.39 28.13
C VAL A 513 2.50 -20.96 27.68
N THR A 514 2.53 -21.56 26.52
CA THR A 514 3.71 -22.17 25.91
C THR A 514 4.04 -21.58 24.53
N THR A 515 3.09 -20.88 23.94
CA THR A 515 3.24 -20.27 22.61
C THR A 515 2.84 -18.80 22.65
N LEU A 516 3.69 -17.94 22.09
CA LEU A 516 3.40 -16.51 21.87
C LEU A 516 3.20 -16.25 20.39
N VAL A 517 2.03 -15.78 20.04
CA VAL A 517 1.70 -15.30 18.66
C VAL A 517 1.74 -13.78 18.69
N ILE A 518 2.67 -13.20 17.98
CA ILE A 518 2.89 -11.75 17.92
C ILE A 518 2.32 -11.21 16.63
N VAL A 519 1.55 -10.12 16.72
CA VAL A 519 0.99 -9.37 15.59
C VAL A 519 1.78 -8.06 15.46
N PRO A 520 3.01 -8.09 14.93
CA PRO A 520 3.92 -6.97 15.00
C PRO A 520 3.47 -5.78 14.14
N ASP A 521 3.88 -4.58 14.54
CA ASP A 521 3.62 -3.35 13.81
C ASP A 521 4.88 -2.52 13.62
N GLY A 522 4.96 -1.75 12.52
CA GLY A 522 6.08 -0.87 12.22
C GLY A 522 7.42 -1.58 12.39
N VAL A 523 8.36 -0.93 13.06
CA VAL A 523 9.72 -1.43 13.29
C VAL A 523 9.77 -2.79 14.03
N LEU A 524 8.75 -3.14 14.79
CA LEU A 524 8.69 -4.44 15.49
C LEU A 524 8.54 -5.63 14.53
N ARG A 525 8.16 -5.42 13.28
CA ARG A 525 8.16 -6.47 12.24
C ARG A 525 9.56 -7.00 11.93
N THR A 526 10.59 -6.23 12.24
CA THR A 526 11.99 -6.60 12.01
C THR A 526 12.68 -7.24 13.20
N VAL A 527 11.98 -7.37 14.35
CA VAL A 527 12.54 -7.92 15.58
C VAL A 527 12.52 -9.45 15.55
N PRO A 528 13.66 -10.12 15.67
CA PRO A 528 13.73 -11.55 15.93
C PRO A 528 13.42 -11.81 17.41
N PHE A 529 12.14 -11.88 17.76
CA PHE A 529 11.71 -12.01 19.15
C PHE A 529 12.35 -13.20 19.89
N ALA A 530 12.70 -14.25 19.15
CA ALA A 530 13.40 -15.42 19.67
C ALA A 530 14.71 -15.06 20.42
N ALA A 531 15.42 -14.03 19.95
CA ALA A 531 16.70 -13.59 20.48
C ALA A 531 16.62 -12.48 21.55
N LEU A 532 15.42 -12.12 22.02
CA LEU A 532 15.30 -11.29 23.22
C LEU A 532 15.82 -12.06 24.43
N HIS A 533 16.55 -11.40 25.36
CA HIS A 533 17.33 -12.05 26.39
C HIS A 533 17.06 -11.44 27.78
N ASP A 534 16.75 -12.24 28.77
CA ASP A 534 16.40 -11.77 30.13
C ASP A 534 17.60 -11.49 31.06
N GLY A 535 18.81 -11.72 30.55
CA GLY A 535 20.07 -11.73 31.29
C GLY A 535 20.64 -13.13 31.51
N GLN A 536 19.81 -14.18 31.39
CA GLN A 536 20.21 -15.58 31.60
C GLN A 536 19.78 -16.47 30.41
N HIS A 537 18.59 -16.21 29.84
CA HIS A 537 17.97 -17.06 28.81
C HIS A 537 17.42 -16.22 27.69
N PHE A 538 17.40 -16.80 26.48
CA PHE A 538 16.67 -16.26 25.37
C PHE A 538 15.17 -16.56 25.47
N LEU A 539 14.33 -15.71 24.88
CA LEU A 539 12.88 -15.88 24.91
C LEU A 539 12.44 -17.22 24.30
N VAL A 540 13.13 -17.69 23.25
CA VAL A 540 12.89 -18.97 22.60
C VAL A 540 13.07 -20.19 23.51
N GLU A 541 13.85 -20.08 24.57
CA GLU A 541 14.02 -21.18 25.53
C GLU A 541 12.75 -21.43 26.35
N ARG A 542 11.90 -20.39 26.49
CA ARG A 542 10.65 -20.45 27.28
C ARG A 542 9.41 -20.63 26.44
N TYR A 543 9.34 -19.95 25.27
CA TYR A 543 8.14 -19.89 24.45
C TYR A 543 8.43 -20.28 23.01
N ALA A 544 7.52 -21.05 22.42
CA ALA A 544 7.41 -21.18 20.99
C ALA A 544 6.85 -19.86 20.41
N LEU A 545 7.41 -19.40 19.29
CA LEU A 545 7.11 -18.09 18.73
C LEU A 545 6.54 -18.20 17.32
N ALA A 546 5.52 -17.41 17.05
CA ALA A 546 5.02 -17.20 15.71
C ALA A 546 4.67 -15.73 15.50
N THR A 547 4.77 -15.26 14.28
CA THR A 547 4.31 -13.93 13.88
C THR A 547 3.16 -14.05 12.91
N VAL A 548 2.21 -13.12 12.99
CA VAL A 548 1.09 -13.07 12.05
C VAL A 548 0.92 -11.64 11.53
N PRO A 549 0.68 -11.44 10.24
CA PRO A 549 0.46 -10.10 9.68
C PRO A 549 -0.87 -9.48 10.15
N GLY A 550 -1.81 -10.31 10.55
CA GLY A 550 -3.09 -10.01 11.17
C GLY A 550 -3.78 -11.31 11.54
N LEU A 551 -4.44 -11.35 12.68
CA LEU A 551 -5.11 -12.57 13.13
C LEU A 551 -6.27 -12.98 12.21
N ARG A 552 -6.98 -12.00 11.67
CA ARG A 552 -8.10 -12.25 10.73
C ARG A 552 -7.64 -12.76 9.36
N LEU A 553 -6.35 -12.77 9.11
CA LEU A 553 -5.73 -13.25 7.88
C LEU A 553 -5.19 -14.68 7.99
N VAL A 554 -5.33 -15.32 9.15
CA VAL A 554 -4.79 -16.65 9.44
C VAL A 554 -5.94 -17.61 9.75
N ASP A 555 -5.86 -18.82 9.20
CA ASP A 555 -6.78 -19.94 9.49
C ASP A 555 -6.04 -20.98 10.38
N PRO A 556 -6.10 -20.87 11.72
CA PRO A 556 -5.37 -21.75 12.61
C PRO A 556 -6.00 -23.15 12.62
N ARG A 557 -5.29 -24.11 12.06
CA ARG A 557 -5.66 -25.53 12.08
C ARG A 557 -4.41 -26.36 12.39
N PRO A 558 -4.53 -27.40 13.21
CA PRO A 558 -3.45 -28.36 13.39
C PRO A 558 -3.03 -28.99 12.07
N LEU A 559 -1.75 -29.32 11.93
CA LEU A 559 -1.25 -30.15 10.84
C LEU A 559 -1.93 -31.52 10.87
N THR A 560 -2.36 -32.01 9.71
CA THR A 560 -2.90 -33.36 9.57
C THR A 560 -1.72 -34.31 9.33
N PRO A 561 -1.36 -35.20 10.26
CA PRO A 561 -0.23 -36.12 10.09
C PRO A 561 -0.44 -37.07 8.92
N GLY A 562 0.61 -37.36 8.16
CA GLY A 562 0.64 -38.41 7.13
C GLY A 562 0.08 -38.01 5.77
N THR A 563 -0.34 -36.76 5.57
CA THR A 563 -0.86 -36.28 4.26
C THR A 563 0.11 -35.37 3.52
N SER A 564 1.31 -35.09 4.08
CA SER A 564 2.25 -34.14 3.50
C SER A 564 2.93 -34.72 2.25
N ARG A 565 2.73 -34.05 1.11
CA ARG A 565 3.56 -34.20 -0.08
C ARG A 565 4.44 -32.96 -0.18
N THR A 566 5.75 -33.17 -0.23
CA THR A 566 6.71 -32.06 -0.28
C THR A 566 7.20 -31.85 -1.70
N PHE A 567 7.27 -30.59 -2.11
CA PHE A 567 8.00 -30.15 -3.28
C PHE A 567 9.19 -29.33 -2.82
N ALA A 568 10.39 -29.82 -3.06
CA ALA A 568 11.63 -29.17 -2.72
C ALA A 568 12.32 -28.65 -4.00
N ALA A 569 12.84 -27.42 -3.97
CA ALA A 569 13.58 -26.82 -5.05
C ALA A 569 14.79 -26.07 -4.52
N GLY A 570 15.97 -26.25 -5.13
CA GLY A 570 17.19 -25.60 -4.65
C GLY A 570 18.17 -25.25 -5.76
N LEU A 571 18.99 -24.22 -5.46
CA LEU A 571 20.04 -23.72 -6.32
C LEU A 571 21.37 -23.70 -5.55
N SER A 572 22.27 -24.62 -5.87
CA SER A 572 23.59 -24.68 -5.23
C SER A 572 24.68 -23.91 -6.00
N GLN A 573 24.50 -23.75 -7.30
CA GLN A 573 25.50 -23.15 -8.19
C GLN A 573 25.41 -21.61 -8.18
N SER A 574 26.59 -20.97 -8.32
CA SER A 574 26.66 -19.52 -8.54
C SER A 574 25.95 -19.13 -9.82
N ARG A 575 24.97 -18.22 -9.74
CA ARG A 575 24.16 -17.73 -10.88
C ARG A 575 23.84 -16.24 -10.75
N GLN A 576 23.80 -15.54 -11.87
CA GLN A 576 23.37 -14.12 -11.97
C GLN A 576 24.04 -13.19 -10.95
N GLY A 577 25.32 -13.42 -10.63
CA GLY A 577 26.08 -12.62 -9.67
C GLY A 577 25.91 -13.04 -8.19
N PHE A 578 25.07 -14.04 -7.91
CA PHE A 578 24.94 -14.62 -6.56
C PHE A 578 25.99 -15.72 -6.34
N PRO A 579 26.52 -15.87 -5.11
CA PRO A 579 27.52 -16.90 -4.79
C PRO A 579 26.90 -18.31 -4.83
N SER A 580 27.72 -19.34 -4.72
CA SER A 580 27.28 -20.73 -4.57
C SER A 580 26.77 -20.99 -3.14
N LEU A 581 25.83 -21.94 -3.02
CA LEU A 581 25.25 -22.46 -1.75
C LEU A 581 25.58 -23.96 -1.66
N PRO A 582 26.78 -24.34 -1.23
CA PRO A 582 27.29 -25.72 -1.33
C PRO A 582 26.55 -26.73 -0.45
N ASN A 583 25.80 -26.30 0.59
CA ASN A 583 25.06 -27.19 1.48
C ASN A 583 23.61 -27.46 1.02
N VAL A 584 23.08 -26.72 0.07
CA VAL A 584 21.72 -26.92 -0.49
C VAL A 584 21.49 -28.35 -0.99
N PRO A 585 22.44 -29.05 -1.68
CA PRO A 585 22.22 -30.42 -2.11
C PRO A 585 21.99 -31.40 -0.95
N SER A 586 22.76 -31.30 0.16
CA SER A 586 22.57 -32.18 1.33
C SER A 586 21.29 -31.85 2.08
N GLU A 587 20.94 -30.58 2.21
CA GLU A 587 19.67 -30.14 2.81
C GLU A 587 18.46 -30.71 2.06
N LEU A 588 18.42 -30.55 0.74
CA LEU A 588 17.35 -31.10 -0.09
C LEU A 588 17.24 -32.63 -0.04
N GLU A 589 18.38 -33.32 0.02
CA GLU A 589 18.42 -34.77 0.14
C GLU A 589 17.86 -35.23 1.50
N GLU A 590 18.27 -34.61 2.61
CA GLU A 590 17.79 -34.95 3.94
C GLU A 590 16.30 -34.58 4.10
N VAL A 591 15.86 -33.44 3.60
CA VAL A 591 14.43 -33.06 3.56
C VAL A 591 13.64 -34.07 2.75
N HIS A 592 14.15 -34.53 1.60
CA HIS A 592 13.52 -35.54 0.79
C HIS A 592 13.42 -36.90 1.51
N GLN A 593 14.47 -37.32 2.22
CA GLN A 593 14.46 -38.54 3.03
C GLN A 593 13.42 -38.48 4.17
N LEU A 594 13.27 -37.31 4.81
CA LEU A 594 12.31 -37.13 5.90
C LEU A 594 10.85 -36.99 5.41
N GLN A 595 10.62 -36.32 4.31
CA GLN A 595 9.29 -35.88 3.89
C GLN A 595 8.80 -36.57 2.60
N GLY A 596 9.71 -37.20 1.84
CA GLY A 596 9.42 -37.72 0.50
C GLY A 596 9.11 -36.61 -0.51
N GLY A 597 8.43 -36.97 -1.61
CA GLY A 597 7.95 -36.00 -2.59
C GLY A 597 8.88 -35.79 -3.79
N THR A 598 8.91 -34.56 -4.33
CA THR A 598 9.69 -34.20 -5.52
C THR A 598 10.79 -33.23 -5.13
N SER A 599 12.02 -33.46 -5.63
CA SER A 599 13.16 -32.58 -5.45
C SER A 599 13.71 -32.10 -6.79
N LEU A 600 13.94 -30.80 -6.93
CA LEU A 600 14.55 -30.15 -8.10
C LEU A 600 15.82 -29.41 -7.68
N LEU A 601 16.97 -29.86 -8.14
CA LEU A 601 18.26 -29.23 -7.82
C LEU A 601 18.88 -28.62 -9.09
N ASP A 602 19.44 -27.42 -8.98
CA ASP A 602 20.24 -26.72 -9.99
C ASP A 602 19.56 -26.70 -11.37
N GLY A 603 20.16 -27.28 -12.41
CA GLY A 603 19.63 -27.32 -13.78
C GLY A 603 18.25 -27.96 -13.92
N ALA A 604 17.75 -28.66 -12.90
CA ALA A 604 16.38 -29.13 -12.83
C ALA A 604 15.41 -28.09 -12.26
N PHE A 605 15.87 -27.10 -11.49
CA PHE A 605 15.07 -26.02 -10.94
C PHE A 605 14.91 -24.88 -11.95
N LEU A 606 14.15 -25.13 -13.02
CA LEU A 606 13.78 -24.14 -14.04
C LEU A 606 12.42 -23.53 -13.71
N ARG A 607 12.23 -22.23 -13.99
CA ARG A 607 10.98 -21.49 -13.74
C ARG A 607 9.75 -22.18 -14.35
N ALA A 608 9.86 -22.60 -15.61
CA ALA A 608 8.76 -23.28 -16.31
C ALA A 608 8.43 -24.66 -15.70
N ARG A 609 9.46 -25.41 -15.25
CA ARG A 609 9.29 -26.71 -14.60
C ARG A 609 8.68 -26.55 -13.21
N PHE A 610 9.19 -25.62 -12.42
CA PHE A 610 8.64 -25.25 -11.11
C PHE A 610 7.15 -24.95 -11.20
N ALA A 611 6.75 -24.03 -12.10
CA ALA A 611 5.36 -23.67 -12.28
C ALA A 611 4.48 -24.82 -12.79
N ARG A 612 5.00 -25.68 -13.67
CA ARG A 612 4.26 -26.84 -14.18
C ARG A 612 4.04 -27.89 -13.10
N ASP A 613 5.09 -28.24 -12.36
CA ASP A 613 5.06 -29.33 -11.39
C ASP A 613 4.17 -28.98 -10.19
N LEU A 614 4.20 -27.72 -9.72
CA LEU A 614 3.29 -27.19 -8.69
C LEU A 614 1.82 -27.14 -9.15
N ARG A 615 1.56 -26.97 -10.44
CA ARG A 615 0.18 -26.98 -10.98
C ARG A 615 -0.41 -28.38 -11.11
N ASN A 616 0.41 -29.38 -11.36
CA ASN A 616 -0.03 -30.72 -11.71
C ASN A 616 -0.17 -31.66 -10.51
N VAL A 617 0.44 -31.33 -9.38
CA VAL A 617 0.45 -32.18 -8.18
C VAL A 617 0.04 -31.38 -6.96
N ASP A 618 -0.73 -31.98 -6.08
CA ASP A 618 -1.14 -31.38 -4.80
C ASP A 618 -0.05 -31.55 -3.77
N TYR A 619 0.76 -30.52 -3.61
CA TYR A 619 1.78 -30.44 -2.56
C TYR A 619 1.22 -29.66 -1.35
N SER A 620 1.40 -30.20 -0.16
CA SER A 620 1.08 -29.53 1.10
C SER A 620 2.25 -28.74 1.67
N VAL A 621 3.48 -29.05 1.25
CA VAL A 621 4.71 -28.35 1.63
C VAL A 621 5.48 -27.96 0.36
N VAL A 622 5.88 -26.71 0.29
CA VAL A 622 6.81 -26.20 -0.73
C VAL A 622 8.04 -25.67 0.00
N HIS A 623 9.21 -26.24 -0.30
CA HIS A 623 10.50 -25.85 0.27
C HIS A 623 11.41 -25.31 -0.82
N ILE A 624 11.93 -24.10 -0.66
CA ILE A 624 12.81 -23.43 -1.61
C ILE A 624 14.10 -23.01 -0.89
N ALA A 625 15.22 -23.67 -1.26
CA ALA A 625 16.56 -23.36 -0.78
C ALA A 625 17.36 -22.69 -1.90
N SER A 626 17.43 -21.36 -1.89
CA SER A 626 18.05 -20.57 -2.97
C SER A 626 18.36 -19.15 -2.51
N HIS A 627 18.86 -18.31 -3.40
CA HIS A 627 18.89 -16.87 -3.16
C HIS A 627 17.51 -16.24 -3.39
N GLY A 628 17.16 -15.27 -2.55
CA GLY A 628 15.95 -14.48 -2.69
C GLY A 628 16.14 -13.06 -2.16
N GLN A 629 15.37 -12.14 -2.68
CA GLN A 629 15.32 -10.76 -2.20
C GLN A 629 13.86 -10.37 -1.95
N PHE A 630 13.61 -9.76 -0.80
CA PHE A 630 12.32 -9.16 -0.46
C PHE A 630 12.54 -7.67 -0.23
N GLY A 631 11.89 -6.85 -1.04
CA GLY A 631 12.01 -5.39 -1.00
C GLY A 631 10.74 -4.72 -0.50
N SER A 632 10.84 -3.43 -0.19
CA SER A 632 9.69 -2.58 0.10
C SER A 632 8.75 -2.43 -1.11
N ASP A 633 9.26 -2.62 -2.32
CA ASP A 633 8.49 -2.68 -3.57
C ASP A 633 8.34 -4.15 -4.02
N PRO A 634 7.11 -4.66 -4.22
CA PRO A 634 6.86 -6.00 -4.73
C PRO A 634 7.60 -6.34 -6.02
N SER A 635 7.86 -5.35 -6.88
CA SER A 635 8.62 -5.55 -8.14
C SER A 635 10.08 -5.94 -7.92
N GLN A 636 10.64 -5.68 -6.73
CA GLN A 636 12.00 -6.07 -6.35
C GLN A 636 12.05 -7.41 -5.61
N THR A 637 10.89 -8.01 -5.34
CA THR A 637 10.78 -9.29 -4.64
C THR A 637 10.91 -10.44 -5.63
N PHE A 638 11.86 -11.35 -5.38
CA PHE A 638 12.07 -12.54 -6.21
C PHE A 638 12.77 -13.66 -5.44
N VAL A 639 12.68 -14.89 -5.97
CA VAL A 639 13.52 -16.04 -5.65
C VAL A 639 14.27 -16.44 -6.90
N LEU A 640 15.54 -16.86 -6.77
CA LEU A 640 16.41 -17.20 -7.90
C LEU A 640 16.22 -18.68 -8.28
N ALA A 641 15.76 -18.94 -9.50
CA ALA A 641 15.82 -20.24 -10.15
C ALA A 641 17.06 -20.33 -11.06
N TYR A 642 17.35 -21.50 -11.58
CA TYR A 642 18.53 -21.75 -12.41
C TYR A 642 18.56 -20.89 -13.68
N ASP A 643 17.43 -20.69 -14.34
CA ASP A 643 17.25 -19.95 -15.59
C ASP A 643 16.79 -18.50 -15.40
N GLY A 644 16.58 -18.03 -14.17
CA GLY A 644 16.18 -16.65 -13.93
C GLY A 644 15.47 -16.41 -12.60
N ARG A 645 14.97 -15.18 -12.44
CA ARG A 645 14.25 -14.77 -11.25
C ARG A 645 12.78 -15.22 -11.33
N LEU A 646 12.29 -15.87 -10.30
CA LEU A 646 10.87 -16.06 -10.02
C LEU A 646 10.39 -14.84 -9.24
N ASN A 647 9.70 -13.92 -9.88
CA ASN A 647 9.14 -12.76 -9.20
C ASN A 647 7.87 -13.14 -8.39
N LEU A 648 7.33 -12.18 -7.68
CA LEU A 648 6.17 -12.40 -6.81
C LEU A 648 4.96 -12.97 -7.58
N ASP A 649 4.68 -12.44 -8.78
CA ASP A 649 3.56 -12.89 -9.62
C ASP A 649 3.81 -14.30 -10.18
N ASP A 650 5.07 -14.65 -10.51
CA ASP A 650 5.44 -16.00 -10.94
C ASP A 650 5.20 -17.03 -9.82
N LEU A 651 5.60 -16.68 -8.58
CA LEU A 651 5.38 -17.53 -7.40
C LEU A 651 3.88 -17.69 -7.13
N GLU A 652 3.13 -16.59 -7.12
CA GLU A 652 1.69 -16.59 -6.94
C GLU A 652 0.99 -17.46 -7.99
N ASN A 653 1.24 -17.20 -9.28
CA ASN A 653 0.61 -17.93 -10.38
C ASN A 653 0.98 -19.43 -10.41
N SER A 654 2.14 -19.78 -9.86
CA SER A 654 2.56 -21.18 -9.74
C SER A 654 1.85 -21.90 -8.61
N ILE A 655 1.55 -21.23 -7.51
CA ILE A 655 1.01 -21.82 -6.27
C ILE A 655 -0.53 -21.62 -6.18
N LYS A 656 -1.08 -20.53 -6.74
CA LYS A 656 -2.48 -20.11 -6.59
C LYS A 656 -3.53 -21.17 -7.01
N LEU A 657 -3.21 -22.00 -7.98
CA LEU A 657 -4.11 -23.07 -8.42
C LEU A 657 -4.29 -24.17 -7.33
N GLY A 658 -3.32 -24.34 -6.43
CA GLY A 658 -3.43 -25.18 -5.25
C GLY A 658 -4.38 -24.64 -4.18
N ARG A 659 -4.68 -23.32 -4.18
CA ARG A 659 -5.57 -22.66 -3.20
C ARG A 659 -7.01 -23.17 -3.23
N PHE A 660 -7.48 -23.64 -4.37
CA PHE A 660 -8.84 -24.18 -4.55
C PHE A 660 -8.92 -25.69 -4.29
N ARG A 661 -7.81 -26.32 -3.88
CA ARG A 661 -7.71 -27.74 -3.58
C ARG A 661 -7.80 -28.00 -2.08
N ASP A 662 -8.34 -29.11 -1.67
CA ASP A 662 -8.39 -29.53 -0.27
C ASP A 662 -7.62 -30.85 -0.15
N PRO A 663 -6.51 -30.91 0.59
CA PRO A 663 -5.89 -29.87 1.41
C PRO A 663 -5.06 -28.86 0.60
N GLY A 664 -5.17 -27.57 0.93
CA GLY A 664 -4.33 -26.52 0.35
C GLY A 664 -2.87 -26.55 0.85
N LEU A 665 -2.04 -25.58 0.43
CA LEU A 665 -0.65 -25.47 0.87
C LEU A 665 -0.58 -25.14 2.37
N GLU A 666 -0.03 -26.07 3.15
CA GLU A 666 0.09 -25.95 4.62
C GLU A 666 1.31 -25.12 5.02
N LEU A 667 2.45 -25.31 4.30
CA LEU A 667 3.71 -24.71 4.65
C LEU A 667 4.51 -24.31 3.41
N LEU A 668 4.92 -23.05 3.35
CA LEU A 668 5.89 -22.53 2.42
C LEU A 668 7.19 -22.23 3.17
N VAL A 669 8.27 -22.93 2.86
CA VAL A 669 9.60 -22.69 3.43
C VAL A 669 10.42 -21.92 2.40
N LEU A 670 10.94 -20.79 2.83
CA LEU A 670 11.80 -19.90 2.03
C LEU A 670 13.15 -19.77 2.74
N ASP A 671 14.05 -20.73 2.50
CA ASP A 671 15.45 -20.61 2.91
C ASP A 671 16.23 -19.87 1.83
N ALA A 672 15.87 -18.59 1.66
CA ALA A 672 16.28 -17.82 0.49
C ALA A 672 16.33 -16.32 0.73
N CYS A 673 16.35 -15.84 1.97
CA CYS A 673 16.04 -14.42 2.20
C CYS A 673 17.29 -13.56 2.38
N GLN A 674 17.44 -12.60 1.47
CA GLN A 674 18.13 -11.35 1.74
C GLN A 674 17.05 -10.26 1.86
N THR A 675 16.47 -10.07 3.05
CA THR A 675 15.61 -8.91 3.29
C THR A 675 16.49 -7.66 3.26
N ALA A 676 16.00 -6.60 2.61
CA ALA A 676 16.66 -5.30 2.72
C ALA A 676 16.79 -4.94 4.21
N ALA A 677 18.02 -4.83 4.69
CA ALA A 677 18.34 -4.71 6.10
C ALA A 677 17.51 -3.59 6.76
N GLY A 678 16.66 -3.97 7.71
CA GLY A 678 15.91 -3.02 8.56
C GLY A 678 14.63 -2.43 7.97
N ASP A 679 14.13 -2.90 6.83
CA ASP A 679 12.89 -2.39 6.21
C ASP A 679 11.66 -3.16 6.74
N ASP A 680 10.79 -2.46 7.48
CA ASP A 680 9.54 -2.99 8.03
C ASP A 680 8.50 -3.33 6.93
N GLN A 681 8.60 -2.72 5.74
CA GLN A 681 7.77 -3.03 4.57
C GLN A 681 8.21 -4.33 3.89
N ALA A 682 9.52 -4.59 3.82
CA ALA A 682 10.04 -5.86 3.31
C ALA A 682 9.60 -7.05 4.19
N ALA A 683 9.60 -6.87 5.52
CA ALA A 683 9.08 -7.87 6.46
C ALA A 683 7.57 -8.09 6.29
N LEU A 684 6.79 -7.04 6.00
CA LEU A 684 5.37 -7.15 5.65
C LEU A 684 5.19 -7.92 4.33
N GLY A 685 6.04 -7.64 3.33
CA GLY A 685 6.03 -8.33 2.04
C GLY A 685 6.27 -9.83 2.17
N LEU A 686 7.20 -10.23 3.01
CA LEU A 686 7.48 -11.64 3.31
C LEU A 686 6.27 -12.34 3.93
N ALA A 687 5.64 -11.72 4.94
CA ALA A 687 4.44 -12.24 5.57
C ALA A 687 3.26 -12.33 4.60
N GLY A 688 3.10 -11.32 3.75
CA GLY A 688 2.04 -11.28 2.77
C GLY A 688 2.22 -12.24 1.59
N LEU A 689 3.47 -12.58 1.22
CA LEU A 689 3.74 -13.59 0.19
C LEU A 689 3.12 -14.95 0.55
N ALA A 690 3.26 -15.40 1.79
CA ALA A 690 2.65 -16.65 2.24
C ALA A 690 1.13 -16.62 2.04
N LEU A 691 0.49 -15.53 2.47
CA LEU A 691 -0.95 -15.33 2.30
C LEU A 691 -1.36 -15.31 0.82
N LYS A 692 -0.62 -14.57 0.00
CA LYS A 692 -0.91 -14.43 -1.43
C LYS A 692 -0.72 -15.74 -2.19
N ALA A 693 0.29 -16.52 -1.82
CA ALA A 693 0.52 -17.87 -2.32
C ALA A 693 -0.55 -18.89 -1.83
N GLY A 694 -1.42 -18.49 -0.91
CA GLY A 694 -2.44 -19.38 -0.34
C GLY A 694 -1.88 -20.39 0.66
N ALA A 695 -0.64 -20.18 1.14
CA ALA A 695 -0.05 -20.98 2.20
C ALA A 695 -0.63 -20.59 3.56
N ARG A 696 -0.92 -21.58 4.41
CA ARG A 696 -1.38 -21.33 5.78
C ARG A 696 -0.27 -20.81 6.68
N SER A 697 0.97 -21.23 6.40
CA SER A 697 2.16 -20.84 7.13
C SER A 697 3.31 -20.61 6.18
N ALA A 698 4.22 -19.70 6.55
CA ALA A 698 5.56 -19.66 5.95
C ALA A 698 6.62 -19.75 7.04
N LEU A 699 7.74 -20.39 6.72
CA LEU A 699 8.99 -20.31 7.46
C LEU A 699 9.99 -19.58 6.58
N ALA A 700 10.47 -18.44 7.05
CA ALA A 700 11.36 -17.59 6.27
C ALA A 700 12.35 -16.83 7.18
N THR A 701 13.36 -16.18 6.60
CA THR A 701 14.43 -15.52 7.34
C THR A 701 14.40 -13.99 7.22
N LEU A 702 14.72 -13.28 8.29
CA LEU A 702 14.80 -11.82 8.34
C LEU A 702 16.04 -11.24 7.67
N TRP A 703 17.11 -12.01 7.58
CA TRP A 703 18.38 -11.68 6.92
C TRP A 703 19.04 -12.92 6.37
N SER A 704 20.05 -12.75 5.52
CA SER A 704 20.80 -13.86 4.94
C SER A 704 21.54 -14.65 6.03
N VAL A 705 21.16 -15.90 6.19
CA VAL A 705 21.81 -16.86 7.06
C VAL A 705 22.98 -17.54 6.31
N SER A 706 23.94 -18.03 7.05
CA SER A 706 24.98 -18.87 6.47
C SER A 706 24.39 -20.19 5.98
N ASP A 707 24.70 -20.58 4.76
CA ASP A 707 24.34 -21.88 4.17
C ASP A 707 24.72 -23.08 5.07
N GLN A 708 25.80 -22.94 5.88
CA GLN A 708 26.22 -23.95 6.85
C GLN A 708 25.28 -24.05 8.07
N ALA A 709 24.53 -23.01 8.38
CA ALA A 709 23.65 -22.97 9.55
C ALA A 709 22.19 -23.25 9.19
N SER A 710 21.75 -22.87 7.98
CA SER A 710 20.36 -23.02 7.57
C SER A 710 19.94 -24.48 7.38
N GLY A 711 20.76 -25.28 6.67
CA GLY A 711 20.46 -26.70 6.43
C GLY A 711 20.20 -27.51 7.71
N PRO A 712 21.08 -27.50 8.71
CA PRO A 712 20.85 -28.19 9.98
C PRO A 712 19.56 -27.78 10.69
N LEU A 713 19.23 -26.47 10.73
CA LEU A 713 17.99 -26.00 11.33
C LEU A 713 16.76 -26.51 10.56
N MET A 714 16.78 -26.47 9.23
CA MET A 714 15.68 -26.94 8.40
C MET A 714 15.45 -28.44 8.56
N VAL A 715 16.49 -29.23 8.53
CA VAL A 715 16.43 -30.68 8.71
C VAL A 715 15.83 -31.02 10.09
N ASP A 716 16.30 -30.33 11.13
CA ASP A 716 15.80 -30.57 12.48
C ASP A 716 14.34 -30.13 12.65
N PHE A 717 13.98 -28.98 12.08
CA PHE A 717 12.58 -28.54 12.03
C PHE A 717 11.67 -29.60 11.41
N TYR A 718 12.02 -30.17 10.25
CA TYR A 718 11.25 -31.23 9.62
C TYR A 718 11.22 -32.52 10.41
N ARG A 719 12.31 -32.86 11.09
CA ARG A 719 12.36 -34.04 12.00
C ARG A 719 11.40 -33.86 13.16
N GLN A 720 11.34 -32.68 13.74
CA GLN A 720 10.40 -32.36 14.84
C GLN A 720 8.94 -32.40 14.37
N LEU A 721 8.66 -31.98 13.14
CA LEU A 721 7.31 -32.03 12.56
C LEU A 721 6.77 -33.43 12.31
N GLN A 722 7.61 -34.47 12.26
CA GLN A 722 7.16 -35.86 12.17
C GLN A 722 6.45 -36.33 13.46
N GLY A 723 6.63 -35.62 14.57
CA GLY A 723 5.92 -35.87 15.83
C GLY A 723 4.41 -35.60 15.69
N ARG A 724 3.56 -36.60 15.98
CA ARG A 724 2.10 -36.53 15.75
C ARG A 724 1.35 -35.41 16.48
N THR A 725 1.97 -34.72 17.42
CA THR A 725 1.33 -33.72 18.30
C THR A 725 2.10 -32.41 18.40
N VAL A 726 3.12 -32.21 17.57
CA VAL A 726 3.99 -31.04 17.64
C VAL A 726 3.47 -29.97 16.66
N SER A 727 3.21 -28.75 17.16
CA SER A 727 2.86 -27.60 16.32
C SER A 727 4.09 -27.09 15.57
N LYS A 728 3.89 -26.41 14.44
CA LYS A 728 4.97 -25.79 13.65
C LYS A 728 5.81 -24.84 14.49
N ALA A 729 5.18 -24.06 15.39
CA ALA A 729 5.90 -23.15 16.29
C ALA A 729 6.81 -23.91 17.27
N ARG A 730 6.36 -25.02 17.83
CA ARG A 730 7.16 -25.86 18.72
C ARG A 730 8.28 -26.60 18.00
N ALA A 731 8.03 -27.03 16.76
CA ALA A 731 9.07 -27.64 15.94
C ALA A 731 10.20 -26.64 15.64
N LEU A 732 9.86 -25.39 15.29
CA LEU A 732 10.85 -24.34 15.11
C LEU A 732 11.60 -24.01 16.41
N GLN A 733 10.87 -23.90 17.54
CA GLN A 733 11.48 -23.68 18.86
C GLN A 733 12.51 -24.76 19.20
N ALA A 734 12.19 -26.04 18.97
CA ALA A 734 13.09 -27.15 19.23
C ALA A 734 14.36 -27.03 18.37
N ALA A 735 14.21 -26.84 17.06
CA ALA A 735 15.35 -26.65 16.15
C ALA A 735 16.24 -25.45 16.53
N GLN A 736 15.63 -24.32 16.93
CA GLN A 736 16.38 -23.14 17.38
C GLN A 736 17.13 -23.40 18.70
N ARG A 737 16.55 -24.17 19.61
CA ARG A 737 17.19 -24.53 20.88
C ARG A 737 18.32 -25.54 20.67
N ASP A 738 18.19 -26.46 19.74
CA ASP A 738 19.27 -27.40 19.40
C ASP A 738 20.47 -26.66 18.79
N MET A 739 20.23 -25.66 17.92
CA MET A 739 21.32 -24.78 17.46
C MET A 739 21.93 -23.95 18.58
N LEU A 740 21.12 -23.43 19.52
CA LEU A 740 21.61 -22.68 20.67
C LEU A 740 22.53 -23.54 21.56
N ALA A 741 22.27 -24.85 21.66
CA ALA A 741 23.07 -25.80 22.41
C ALA A 741 24.40 -26.18 21.70
N ASP A 742 24.53 -25.97 20.39
CA ASP A 742 25.74 -26.20 19.64
C ASP A 742 26.71 -25.01 19.78
N PRO A 743 27.93 -25.20 20.34
CA PRO A 743 28.89 -24.12 20.51
C PRO A 743 29.26 -23.37 19.22
N LEU A 744 29.17 -23.99 18.05
CA LEU A 744 29.51 -23.40 16.76
C LEU A 744 28.35 -22.58 16.17
N LEU A 745 27.12 -22.89 16.56
CA LEU A 745 25.88 -22.30 16.03
C LEU A 745 25.10 -21.52 17.09
N SER A 746 25.61 -21.43 18.33
CA SER A 746 24.93 -20.83 19.48
C SER A 746 24.65 -19.33 19.32
N HIS A 747 25.39 -18.61 18.45
CA HIS A 747 25.17 -17.19 18.24
C HIS A 747 23.80 -16.95 17.55
N PRO A 748 22.93 -16.04 18.08
CA PRO A 748 21.57 -15.87 17.57
C PRO A 748 21.48 -15.44 16.09
N ALA A 749 22.54 -14.89 15.50
CA ALA A 749 22.58 -14.58 14.07
C ALA A 749 22.33 -15.79 13.16
N TYR A 750 22.52 -17.02 13.68
CA TYR A 750 22.34 -18.26 12.92
C TYR A 750 20.92 -18.81 13.00
N TRP A 751 20.21 -18.67 14.13
CA TRP A 751 18.92 -19.31 14.36
C TRP A 751 17.76 -18.31 14.57
N ALA A 752 18.04 -17.11 15.07
CA ALA A 752 16.98 -16.14 15.35
C ALA A 752 16.31 -15.49 14.14
N PRO A 753 16.94 -15.40 12.95
CA PRO A 753 16.26 -14.86 11.76
C PRO A 753 15.11 -15.71 11.27
N PHE A 754 15.06 -17.00 11.60
CA PHE A 754 13.99 -17.89 11.16
C PHE A 754 12.69 -17.58 11.89
N LEU A 755 11.70 -17.12 11.12
CA LEU A 755 10.37 -16.75 11.62
C LEU A 755 9.32 -17.70 11.06
N LEU A 756 8.48 -18.22 11.93
CA LEU A 756 7.22 -18.84 11.53
C LEU A 756 6.16 -17.76 11.40
N ILE A 757 5.60 -17.64 10.21
CA ILE A 757 4.59 -16.64 9.83
C ILE A 757 3.29 -17.34 9.50
N GLY A 758 2.16 -16.88 10.08
CA GLY A 758 0.84 -17.45 9.82
C GLY A 758 0.41 -18.49 10.82
N ASN A 759 -0.19 -19.59 10.36
CA ASN A 759 -0.69 -20.65 11.24
C ASN A 759 0.45 -21.36 12.00
N TRP A 760 0.44 -21.25 13.30
CA TRP A 760 1.47 -21.80 14.20
C TRP A 760 1.23 -23.22 14.67
N LEU A 761 0.00 -23.77 14.45
CA LEU A 761 -0.43 -25.09 14.87
C LEU A 761 0.04 -26.19 13.94
#